data_a81e4d0db653fba7b4a94b97d60f4c59
#
_entry.id   a81e4d0db653fba7b4a94b97d60f4c59
#
_cell.length_a   1.000
_cell.length_b   1.000
_cell.length_c   1.000
_cell.angle_alpha   90.00
_cell.angle_beta   90.00
_cell.angle_gamma   90.00
#
_symmetry.space_group_name_H-M   'P 1'
#
loop_
_entity.id
_entity.type
_entity.pdbx_description
1 polymer ?
#
loop_
_entity_poly.entity_id
_entity_poly.type
_entity_poly.pdbx_seq_one_letter_code
_entity_poly.pdbx_strand_id
1 'polypeptide(L)'
;MAFPTASFLRYRVRQLAAWLLVLICLPRLAHGQSAASPPFPQDDVRRPRIGLVLSGGGARGYAHIGVLKMLERLHVPIDAIAGTSMGAVVGGLYASGLHADALEQKLSQVDLSDIAFDRKERAKLPQSLREDDFQYPIGLSAGYADGELKLPAGLVQGNRLLALLKAWTAQWPDNIDFARLPIPFRAVATDLATGDGVVLDHGSLALAMRASMAVPGLFAPIEVDGRTLVDGGLVSNLPVQLARDMGVDIVIAVNIGSDLQRPEALASPAAVTQQMITILVGQNVRAQKALLRRNDVLLEPRLTGLSFADFAKGPQGVRAGEEAVSEAQARLAALSLSAQAYAAYREAHRPRGALAGGTRIDAIEVTTNGRVPVARVRQLLSVREGDVYDAERLNRDLSALSTLGDFESVTQQLVEHDGVHTLRIDAREKSWGNQFFLFGLGMSTNFDGRGAFNVNLGHRYPWLTQGGLEWRNDIVLGSNRASIHTELRQPLWQSMGYYVAPYAEYARRRSDIYIDDLPPTKDTKAFNNLTIETARAGVDFGMPLGRKGEVRLGVNYVRRSATFNYLALTGGVPVAQPMLRAQQPAVRALLTLDQLDDPLFPRGGYYLLANVEGGFGSVDKRFNTAQAKGLWATSVGRHTFNVALEGAGQFGANSPTKANGGYSGDGANEGFFLGGFQHLSAYAPDQFNGSYLLYGRLTYLYDLHVTDLLGLRAPVFGASAEAGNVWQLRDNFGRGAYLKSGSLFVGGNSPIGPLYFGFAAAPQGVWNVYLQLGRVF
;
A
#
# COMPACT_ATOMS: atom_id res chain seq x y z
N MET A 1 -36.27 18.43 -54.13
CA MET A 1 -37.59 18.91 -54.53
C MET A 1 -38.61 18.47 -53.52
N ALA A 2 -39.30 19.37 -53.07
CA ALA A 2 -40.58 19.69 -52.48
C ALA A 2 -40.52 19.97 -50.98
N PHE A 3 -40.78 21.23 -50.74
CA PHE A 3 -40.93 21.94 -49.48
C PHE A 3 -42.29 21.70 -48.81
N PRO A 4 -42.43 22.14 -47.62
CA PRO A 4 -43.34 21.75 -46.55
C PRO A 4 -44.46 22.73 -46.38
N THR A 5 -45.33 22.62 -45.47
CA THR A 5 -46.05 23.76 -44.85
C THR A 5 -46.88 23.29 -43.66
N ALA A 6 -47.07 24.26 -42.73
CA ALA A 6 -48.17 24.33 -41.74
C ALA A 6 -47.94 23.71 -40.36
N SER A 7 -47.22 24.46 -39.50
CA SER A 7 -47.47 24.42 -38.04
C SER A 7 -47.04 25.69 -37.29
N PHE A 8 -47.07 26.89 -37.89
CA PHE A 8 -46.62 28.12 -37.23
C PHE A 8 -47.77 29.11 -36.87
N LEU A 9 -49.01 28.68 -36.84
CA LEU A 9 -50.14 29.60 -36.62
C LEU A 9 -51.08 29.25 -35.46
N ARG A 10 -50.66 28.45 -34.46
CA ARG A 10 -51.50 28.12 -33.30
C ARG A 10 -50.94 28.58 -31.93
N TYR A 11 -49.88 29.36 -31.91
CA TYR A 11 -49.28 29.77 -30.61
C TYR A 11 -49.49 31.23 -30.21
N ARG A 12 -50.11 32.06 -31.05
CA ARG A 12 -50.30 33.50 -30.78
C ARG A 12 -51.69 33.94 -30.37
N VAL A 13 -52.65 33.03 -30.20
CA VAL A 13 -54.05 33.42 -29.82
C VAL A 13 -54.34 33.15 -28.33
N ARG A 14 -53.45 32.52 -27.57
CA ARG A 14 -53.65 32.23 -26.12
C ARG A 14 -53.04 33.24 -25.16
N GLN A 15 -52.30 34.23 -25.59
CA GLN A 15 -51.65 35.23 -24.70
C GLN A 15 -52.40 36.56 -24.60
N LEU A 16 -53.51 36.77 -25.32
CA LEU A 16 -54.31 38.02 -25.29
C LEU A 16 -55.55 37.92 -24.39
N ALA A 17 -55.85 36.77 -23.83
CA ALA A 17 -57.03 36.60 -22.94
C ALA A 17 -56.72 36.71 -21.43
N ALA A 18 -55.43 36.87 -21.02
CA ALA A 18 -55.01 36.89 -19.62
C ALA A 18 -54.81 38.29 -19.05
N TRP A 19 -54.96 39.38 -19.84
CA TRP A 19 -54.72 40.78 -19.39
C TRP A 19 -55.98 41.60 -19.19
N LEU A 20 -57.18 41.00 -19.32
CA LEU A 20 -58.48 41.76 -19.23
C LEU A 20 -59.28 41.45 -17.98
N LEU A 21 -58.73 40.74 -16.97
CA LEU A 21 -59.47 40.36 -15.74
C LEU A 21 -58.87 40.95 -14.45
N VAL A 22 -58.00 41.98 -14.54
CA VAL A 22 -57.37 42.61 -13.34
C VAL A 22 -57.88 44.02 -13.09
N LEU A 23 -58.91 44.51 -13.73
CA LEU A 23 -59.35 45.90 -13.67
C LEU A 23 -60.79 46.14 -13.16
N ILE A 24 -61.34 45.28 -12.29
CA ILE A 24 -62.60 45.62 -11.60
C ILE A 24 -62.53 45.04 -10.17
N CYS A 25 -61.98 45.79 -9.25
CA CYS A 25 -62.28 45.81 -7.80
C CYS A 25 -61.51 46.95 -7.14
N LEU A 26 -62.06 48.14 -7.13
CA LEU A 26 -61.64 49.24 -6.29
C LEU A 26 -62.77 49.64 -5.33
N PRO A 27 -62.49 50.27 -4.20
CA PRO A 27 -63.01 49.99 -2.86
C PRO A 27 -63.90 51.03 -2.36
N ARG A 28 -64.63 50.72 -1.30
CA ARG A 28 -65.34 51.74 -0.49
C ARG A 28 -64.48 52.11 0.71
N LEU A 29 -64.16 53.41 0.81
CA LEU A 29 -63.66 54.07 1.98
C LEU A 29 -64.67 54.06 3.10
N ALA A 30 -64.24 53.58 4.28
CA ALA A 30 -64.92 53.84 5.53
C ALA A 30 -63.90 54.46 6.51
N HIS A 31 -64.21 55.62 7.04
CA HIS A 31 -63.50 56.33 8.10
C HIS A 31 -63.64 55.58 9.42
N GLY A 32 -62.52 55.41 10.12
CA GLY A 32 -62.55 54.81 11.46
C GLY A 32 -61.25 54.99 12.24
N GLN A 33 -61.16 55.96 13.05
CA GLN A 33 -60.45 56.13 14.32
C GLN A 33 -58.95 55.72 14.41
N SER A 34 -58.16 56.73 14.71
CA SER A 34 -56.76 56.66 15.13
C SER A 34 -56.57 55.74 16.33
N ALA A 35 -55.97 54.57 16.13
CA ALA A 35 -55.39 53.78 17.19
C ALA A 35 -53.89 53.89 17.08
N ALA A 36 -53.23 54.16 18.20
CA ALA A 36 -51.75 54.27 18.31
C ALA A 36 -51.05 53.11 17.64
N SER A 37 -50.12 53.42 16.76
CA SER A 37 -49.24 52.45 16.15
C SER A 37 -48.51 51.61 17.22
N PRO A 38 -48.52 50.27 17.13
CA PRO A 38 -47.67 49.48 17.98
C PRO A 38 -46.23 49.83 17.70
N PRO A 39 -45.30 49.74 18.65
CA PRO A 39 -43.89 49.99 18.41
C PRO A 39 -43.42 49.07 17.31
N PHE A 40 -42.66 49.61 16.36
CA PHE A 40 -41.96 48.83 15.32
C PHE A 40 -41.38 47.60 15.97
N PRO A 41 -41.45 46.41 15.32
CA PRO A 41 -40.69 45.27 15.78
C PRO A 41 -39.24 45.75 15.84
N GLN A 42 -38.61 45.65 16.99
CA GLN A 42 -37.17 45.72 17.08
C GLN A 42 -36.68 44.67 16.11
N ASP A 43 -36.02 45.09 15.03
CA ASP A 43 -35.23 44.20 14.19
C ASP A 43 -34.40 43.37 15.16
N ASP A 44 -34.73 42.09 15.28
CA ASP A 44 -33.85 41.11 15.90
C ASP A 44 -32.53 41.21 15.14
N VAL A 45 -31.56 41.93 15.71
CA VAL A 45 -30.21 42.08 15.11
C VAL A 45 -29.59 40.70 15.17
N ARG A 46 -29.93 39.90 14.16
CA ARG A 46 -29.38 38.58 13.97
C ARG A 46 -27.87 38.72 13.91
N ARG A 47 -27.15 38.00 14.80
CA ARG A 47 -25.68 37.95 14.71
C ARG A 47 -25.25 37.51 13.31
N PRO A 48 -24.11 37.98 12.80
CA PRO A 48 -23.59 37.52 11.54
C PRO A 48 -23.32 36.01 11.59
N ARG A 49 -23.69 35.29 10.53
CA ARG A 49 -23.38 33.89 10.35
C ARG A 49 -21.90 33.76 9.91
N ILE A 50 -21.15 32.90 10.60
CA ILE A 50 -19.73 32.70 10.40
C ILE A 50 -19.49 31.39 9.66
N GLY A 51 -18.84 31.47 8.49
CA GLY A 51 -18.38 30.34 7.72
C GLY A 51 -16.89 30.05 7.96
N LEU A 52 -16.53 28.80 8.19
CA LEU A 52 -15.16 28.35 8.26
C LEU A 52 -14.76 27.69 6.93
N VAL A 53 -13.70 28.17 6.32
CA VAL A 53 -13.14 27.66 5.06
C VAL A 53 -11.78 27.02 5.33
N LEU A 54 -11.65 25.74 5.03
CA LEU A 54 -10.46 24.95 5.29
C LEU A 54 -9.84 24.44 3.97
N SER A 55 -8.62 24.88 3.69
CA SER A 55 -7.93 24.48 2.45
C SER A 55 -7.32 23.09 2.52
N GLY A 56 -7.01 22.52 1.35
CA GLY A 56 -6.22 21.31 1.23
C GLY A 56 -4.72 21.53 1.49
N GLY A 57 -4.00 20.44 1.80
CA GLY A 57 -2.55 20.50 2.05
C GLY A 57 -1.93 19.27 2.70
N GLY A 58 -2.57 18.11 2.67
CA GLY A 58 -2.07 16.85 3.24
C GLY A 58 -1.78 16.97 4.73
N ALA A 59 -0.62 16.49 5.20
CA ALA A 59 -0.20 16.54 6.60
C ALA A 59 -0.16 17.95 7.22
N ARG A 60 -0.05 19.00 6.40
CA ARG A 60 -0.16 20.40 6.85
C ARG A 60 -1.52 20.71 7.46
N GLY A 61 -2.55 19.89 7.16
CA GLY A 61 -3.92 20.00 7.69
C GLY A 61 -4.05 19.83 9.20
N TYR A 62 -3.03 19.33 9.88
CA TYR A 62 -2.99 19.38 11.35
C TYR A 62 -3.12 20.81 11.90
N ALA A 63 -2.73 21.85 11.13
CA ALA A 63 -2.90 23.22 11.52
C ALA A 63 -4.38 23.63 11.66
N HIS A 64 -5.29 23.02 10.90
CA HIS A 64 -6.72 23.25 11.06
C HIS A 64 -7.21 22.87 12.44
N ILE A 65 -6.65 21.81 13.05
CA ILE A 65 -6.99 21.38 14.41
C ILE A 65 -6.60 22.46 15.42
N GLY A 66 -5.37 22.99 15.29
CA GLY A 66 -4.91 24.09 16.13
C GLY A 66 -5.79 25.33 16.02
N VAL A 67 -6.22 25.67 14.79
CA VAL A 67 -7.18 26.76 14.56
C VAL A 67 -8.51 26.45 15.25
N LEU A 68 -9.08 25.27 15.08
CA LEU A 68 -10.36 24.89 15.72
C LEU A 68 -10.28 24.95 17.25
N LYS A 69 -9.19 24.46 17.86
CA LYS A 69 -8.97 24.55 19.32
C LYS A 69 -9.00 25.97 19.81
N MET A 70 -8.36 26.88 19.09
CA MET A 70 -8.34 28.29 19.48
C MET A 70 -9.67 28.99 19.24
N LEU A 71 -10.40 28.67 18.16
CA LEU A 71 -11.76 29.20 17.93
C LEU A 71 -12.73 28.72 19.01
N GLU A 72 -12.65 27.46 19.45
CA GLU A 72 -13.43 26.96 20.60
C GLU A 72 -13.08 27.74 21.90
N ARG A 73 -11.77 27.94 22.17
CA ARG A 73 -11.32 28.72 23.36
C ARG A 73 -11.78 30.18 23.35
N LEU A 74 -11.83 30.78 22.16
CA LEU A 74 -12.31 32.14 21.97
C LEU A 74 -13.84 32.24 21.88
N HIS A 75 -14.56 31.14 21.98
CA HIS A 75 -16.02 31.08 21.85
C HIS A 75 -16.54 31.64 20.51
N VAL A 76 -15.80 31.44 19.42
CA VAL A 76 -16.21 31.85 18.07
C VAL A 76 -17.17 30.80 17.51
N PRO A 77 -18.45 31.16 17.22
CA PRO A 77 -19.39 30.20 16.65
C PRO A 77 -19.11 29.96 15.16
N ILE A 78 -19.33 28.75 14.68
CA ILE A 78 -19.17 28.36 13.27
C ILE A 78 -20.51 27.86 12.76
N ASP A 79 -21.11 28.59 11.81
CA ASP A 79 -22.46 28.30 11.29
C ASP A 79 -22.47 27.46 10.02
N ALA A 80 -21.32 27.33 9.34
CA ALA A 80 -21.14 26.49 8.17
C ALA A 80 -19.66 26.21 7.93
N ILE A 81 -19.35 25.07 7.33
CA ILE A 81 -17.97 24.68 7.00
C ILE A 81 -17.90 24.30 5.52
N ALA A 82 -16.92 24.86 4.80
CA ALA A 82 -16.54 24.46 3.46
C ALA A 82 -15.09 23.99 3.47
N GLY A 83 -14.83 22.79 2.97
CA GLY A 83 -13.48 22.18 3.03
C GLY A 83 -13.04 21.53 1.74
N THR A 84 -11.72 21.48 1.53
CA THR A 84 -11.11 20.78 0.41
C THR A 84 -9.99 19.87 0.92
N SER A 85 -9.89 18.63 0.40
CA SER A 85 -8.83 17.67 0.73
C SER A 85 -8.73 17.44 2.25
N MET A 86 -7.58 17.65 2.88
CA MET A 86 -7.45 17.53 4.35
C MET A 86 -8.35 18.52 5.09
N GLY A 87 -8.65 19.68 4.51
CA GLY A 87 -9.64 20.61 5.06
C GLY A 87 -11.06 20.04 5.05
N ALA A 88 -11.42 19.22 4.06
CA ALA A 88 -12.68 18.48 4.05
C ALA A 88 -12.69 17.38 5.12
N VAL A 89 -11.57 16.70 5.37
CA VAL A 89 -11.46 15.66 6.41
C VAL A 89 -11.64 16.29 7.80
N VAL A 90 -10.83 17.30 8.13
CA VAL A 90 -10.90 17.95 9.45
C VAL A 90 -12.25 18.67 9.63
N GLY A 91 -12.70 19.40 8.60
CA GLY A 91 -13.96 20.12 8.61
C GLY A 91 -15.19 19.21 8.70
N GLY A 92 -15.21 18.10 7.94
CA GLY A 92 -16.31 17.14 7.97
C GLY A 92 -16.41 16.38 9.30
N LEU A 93 -15.27 15.99 9.86
CA LEU A 93 -15.23 15.35 11.19
C LEU A 93 -15.68 16.33 12.29
N TYR A 94 -15.26 17.59 12.22
CA TYR A 94 -15.70 18.63 13.16
C TYR A 94 -17.19 18.92 12.97
N ALA A 95 -17.66 19.04 11.74
CA ALA A 95 -19.08 19.25 11.42
C ALA A 95 -19.98 18.12 11.90
N SER A 96 -19.44 16.88 11.96
CA SER A 96 -20.15 15.69 12.45
C SER A 96 -20.32 15.66 13.97
N GLY A 97 -19.72 16.63 14.70
CA GLY A 97 -19.84 16.77 16.16
C GLY A 97 -18.59 16.37 16.95
N LEU A 98 -17.47 16.08 16.30
CA LEU A 98 -16.19 15.84 16.98
C LEU A 98 -15.54 17.18 17.35
N HIS A 99 -15.28 17.40 18.63
CA HIS A 99 -14.56 18.60 19.10
C HIS A 99 -13.06 18.55 18.75
N ALA A 100 -12.41 19.71 18.70
CA ALA A 100 -11.03 19.85 18.28
C ALA A 100 -10.04 18.99 19.10
N ASP A 101 -10.19 18.92 20.43
CA ASP A 101 -9.35 18.06 21.28
C ASP A 101 -9.57 16.56 21.01
N ALA A 102 -10.81 16.15 20.74
CA ALA A 102 -11.12 14.76 20.38
C ALA A 102 -10.56 14.40 18.99
N LEU A 103 -10.56 15.34 18.05
CA LEU A 103 -9.90 15.17 16.75
C LEU A 103 -8.39 14.98 16.89
N GLU A 104 -7.73 15.85 17.68
CA GLU A 104 -6.30 15.72 17.96
C GLU A 104 -5.97 14.37 18.60
N GLN A 105 -6.75 13.96 19.61
CA GLN A 105 -6.57 12.68 20.28
C GLN A 105 -6.73 11.49 19.30
N LYS A 106 -7.80 11.47 18.51
CA LYS A 106 -8.04 10.40 17.52
C LYS A 106 -6.91 10.31 16.49
N LEU A 107 -6.43 11.44 15.97
CA LEU A 107 -5.35 11.50 14.99
C LEU A 107 -4.00 11.12 15.58
N SER A 108 -3.75 11.40 16.87
CA SER A 108 -2.51 11.00 17.55
C SER A 108 -2.44 9.50 17.86
N GLN A 109 -3.57 8.80 17.91
CA GLN A 109 -3.66 7.36 18.18
C GLN A 109 -3.43 6.48 16.96
N VAL A 110 -3.35 7.05 15.78
CA VAL A 110 -3.20 6.32 14.52
C VAL A 110 -1.97 6.79 13.75
N ASP A 111 -1.26 5.85 13.14
CA ASP A 111 -0.23 6.21 12.17
C ASP A 111 -0.90 6.55 10.83
N LEU A 112 -1.14 7.85 10.63
CA LEU A 112 -1.74 8.33 9.39
C LEU A 112 -0.85 8.10 8.16
N SER A 113 0.47 7.96 8.31
CA SER A 113 1.33 7.62 7.19
C SER A 113 1.02 6.21 6.70
N ASP A 114 0.91 5.25 7.61
CA ASP A 114 0.59 3.87 7.26
C ASP A 114 -0.83 3.71 6.70
N ILE A 115 -1.77 4.49 7.24
CA ILE A 115 -3.17 4.46 6.83
C ILE A 115 -3.36 5.16 5.49
N ALA A 116 -2.81 6.36 5.32
CA ALA A 116 -2.93 7.14 4.10
C ALA A 116 -2.27 6.44 2.89
N PHE A 117 -1.18 5.73 3.11
CA PHE A 117 -0.49 5.00 2.04
C PHE A 117 -0.89 3.53 1.93
N ASP A 118 -2.00 3.11 2.56
CA ASP A 118 -2.50 1.72 2.57
C ASP A 118 -1.41 0.68 2.89
N ARG A 119 -0.41 1.05 3.71
CA ARG A 119 0.66 0.14 4.07
C ARG A 119 0.07 -1.05 4.81
N LYS A 120 0.15 -2.20 4.18
CA LYS A 120 -0.34 -3.45 4.74
C LYS A 120 0.71 -4.00 5.69
N GLU A 121 0.31 -4.38 6.89
CA GLU A 121 1.16 -5.15 7.77
C GLU A 121 1.45 -6.50 7.11
N ARG A 122 2.69 -6.69 6.67
CA ARG A 122 3.12 -7.87 5.89
C ARG A 122 2.76 -9.19 6.59
N ALA A 123 2.90 -9.25 7.91
CA ALA A 123 2.53 -10.42 8.70
C ALA A 123 1.03 -10.80 8.63
N LYS A 124 0.16 -9.87 8.20
CA LYS A 124 -1.27 -10.12 8.02
C LYS A 124 -1.64 -10.61 6.62
N LEU A 125 -0.72 -10.53 5.65
CA LEU A 125 -0.94 -11.01 4.28
C LEU A 125 -0.98 -12.54 4.22
N PRO A 126 -1.71 -13.13 3.24
CA PRO A 126 -1.59 -14.55 2.90
C PRO A 126 -0.15 -14.93 2.55
N GLN A 127 0.24 -16.18 2.80
CA GLN A 127 1.59 -16.67 2.51
C GLN A 127 1.96 -16.49 1.02
N SER A 128 1.01 -16.70 0.11
CA SER A 128 1.22 -16.56 -1.33
C SER A 128 1.64 -15.13 -1.75
N LEU A 129 1.09 -14.10 -1.12
CA LEU A 129 1.47 -12.71 -1.37
C LEU A 129 2.83 -12.37 -0.75
N ARG A 130 3.15 -12.97 0.41
CA ARG A 130 4.48 -12.79 1.04
C ARG A 130 5.61 -13.46 0.25
N GLU A 131 5.32 -14.58 -0.43
CA GLU A 131 6.26 -15.21 -1.37
C GLU A 131 6.58 -14.28 -2.54
N ASP A 132 5.57 -13.59 -3.07
CA ASP A 132 5.73 -12.67 -4.17
C ASP A 132 6.61 -11.47 -3.80
N ASP A 133 6.51 -10.93 -2.59
CA ASP A 133 7.36 -9.82 -2.09
C ASP A 133 8.86 -10.16 -2.11
N PHE A 134 9.21 -11.43 -1.89
CA PHE A 134 10.61 -11.86 -1.97
C PHE A 134 11.15 -11.93 -3.39
N GLN A 135 10.32 -12.33 -4.35
CA GLN A 135 10.73 -12.51 -5.75
C GLN A 135 10.59 -11.23 -6.58
N TYR A 136 9.61 -10.39 -6.24
CA TYR A 136 9.20 -9.22 -7.01
C TYR A 136 9.22 -7.96 -6.13
N PRO A 137 10.41 -7.44 -5.81
CA PRO A 137 10.56 -6.28 -4.93
C PRO A 137 10.02 -4.97 -5.53
N ILE A 138 9.69 -4.94 -6.82
CA ILE A 138 9.02 -3.81 -7.46
C ILE A 138 7.52 -3.96 -7.14
N GLY A 139 7.01 -3.18 -6.19
CA GLY A 139 5.64 -3.27 -5.70
C GLY A 139 4.54 -2.89 -6.71
N LEU A 140 4.87 -2.74 -8.00
CA LEU A 140 3.95 -2.43 -9.07
C LEU A 140 3.56 -3.71 -9.82
N SER A 141 2.27 -4.04 -9.84
CA SER A 141 1.71 -5.12 -10.66
C SER A 141 0.93 -4.53 -11.84
N ALA A 142 1.33 -4.88 -13.07
CA ALA A 142 0.51 -4.60 -14.24
C ALA A 142 -0.59 -5.65 -14.37
N GLY A 143 -1.80 -5.22 -14.69
CA GLY A 143 -2.91 -6.13 -15.00
C GLY A 143 -3.12 -6.28 -16.50
N TYR A 144 -3.85 -7.30 -16.90
CA TYR A 144 -4.27 -7.50 -18.29
C TYR A 144 -5.78 -7.58 -18.35
N ALA A 145 -6.37 -6.67 -19.13
CA ALA A 145 -7.80 -6.63 -19.40
C ALA A 145 -8.04 -6.07 -20.81
N ASP A 146 -9.06 -6.58 -21.48
CA ASP A 146 -9.52 -6.09 -22.80
C ASP A 146 -8.45 -6.09 -23.89
N GLY A 147 -7.46 -7.00 -23.80
CA GLY A 147 -6.36 -7.08 -24.77
C GLY A 147 -5.18 -6.16 -24.47
N GLU A 148 -5.20 -5.40 -23.37
CA GLU A 148 -4.20 -4.39 -23.03
C GLU A 148 -3.60 -4.61 -21.64
N LEU A 149 -2.34 -4.21 -21.47
CA LEU A 149 -1.70 -4.08 -20.15
C LEU A 149 -2.12 -2.76 -19.51
N LYS A 150 -2.71 -2.84 -18.33
CA LYS A 150 -3.20 -1.69 -17.56
C LYS A 150 -2.44 -1.59 -16.24
N LEU A 151 -2.18 -0.38 -15.80
CA LEU A 151 -1.65 -0.09 -14.46
C LEU A 151 -2.77 0.38 -13.54
N PRO A 152 -2.62 0.21 -12.21
CA PRO A 152 -3.54 0.82 -11.26
C PRO A 152 -3.66 2.33 -11.49
N ALA A 153 -4.86 2.89 -11.38
CA ALA A 153 -5.12 4.32 -11.58
C ALA A 153 -4.48 5.23 -10.50
N GLY A 154 -3.98 4.65 -9.41
CA GLY A 154 -3.26 5.32 -8.35
C GLY A 154 -2.27 4.40 -7.66
N LEU A 155 -1.25 4.98 -7.03
CA LEU A 155 -0.27 4.22 -6.24
C LEU A 155 -0.92 3.63 -4.97
N VAL A 156 -1.97 4.28 -4.47
CA VAL A 156 -2.68 3.94 -3.24
C VAL A 156 -4.18 3.92 -3.51
N GLN A 157 -4.88 2.88 -3.09
CA GLN A 157 -6.34 2.80 -3.21
C GLN A 157 -7.05 3.63 -2.12
N GLY A 158 -6.44 3.80 -0.95
CA GLY A 158 -6.98 4.55 0.17
C GLY A 158 -8.11 3.83 0.92
N ASN A 159 -8.16 2.51 0.84
CA ASN A 159 -9.18 1.70 1.51
C ASN A 159 -9.09 1.78 3.04
N ARG A 160 -7.88 1.78 3.59
CA ARG A 160 -7.67 1.91 5.05
C ARG A 160 -8.10 3.28 5.56
N LEU A 161 -7.85 4.32 4.77
CA LEU A 161 -8.29 5.66 5.11
C LEU A 161 -9.81 5.78 5.06
N LEU A 162 -10.45 5.26 4.01
CA LEU A 162 -11.90 5.23 3.92
C LEU A 162 -12.53 4.47 5.09
N ALA A 163 -11.98 3.30 5.45
CA ALA A 163 -12.42 2.51 6.60
C ALA A 163 -12.28 3.29 7.92
N LEU A 164 -11.19 4.03 8.12
CA LEU A 164 -10.99 4.88 9.29
C LEU A 164 -12.01 6.01 9.36
N LEU A 165 -12.23 6.73 8.24
CA LEU A 165 -13.21 7.80 8.16
C LEU A 165 -14.62 7.28 8.42
N LYS A 166 -14.97 6.11 7.89
CA LYS A 166 -16.23 5.41 8.18
C LYS A 166 -16.39 5.08 9.66
N ALA A 167 -15.34 4.59 10.32
CA ALA A 167 -15.36 4.31 11.76
C ALA A 167 -15.61 5.60 12.58
N TRP A 168 -15.00 6.71 12.18
CA TRP A 168 -15.12 7.98 12.89
C TRP A 168 -16.43 8.71 12.64
N THR A 169 -17.12 8.39 11.56
CA THR A 169 -18.43 8.95 11.19
C THR A 169 -19.58 7.95 11.32
N ALA A 170 -19.33 6.78 11.93
CA ALA A 170 -20.28 5.66 12.00
C ALA A 170 -21.60 5.98 12.70
N GLN A 171 -21.68 7.08 13.44
CA GLN A 171 -22.92 7.60 14.04
C GLN A 171 -23.88 8.23 13.00
N TRP A 172 -23.42 8.48 11.78
CA TRP A 172 -24.22 9.07 10.72
C TRP A 172 -24.53 8.04 9.64
N PRO A 173 -25.76 7.99 9.11
CA PRO A 173 -26.10 7.12 7.98
C PRO A 173 -25.35 7.56 6.72
N ASP A 174 -25.16 6.60 5.79
CA ASP A 174 -24.42 6.83 4.54
C ASP A 174 -25.23 7.57 3.44
N ASN A 175 -26.43 8.04 3.74
CA ASN A 175 -27.30 8.80 2.84
C ASN A 175 -27.79 10.12 3.45
N ILE A 176 -26.97 10.73 4.30
CA ILE A 176 -27.32 11.97 4.99
C ILE A 176 -27.16 13.20 4.10
N ASP A 177 -28.06 14.18 4.24
CA ASP A 177 -27.85 15.56 3.79
C ASP A 177 -26.91 16.26 4.79
N PHE A 178 -25.77 16.77 4.34
CA PHE A 178 -24.76 17.39 5.22
C PHE A 178 -25.21 18.74 5.79
N ALA A 179 -26.31 19.31 5.29
CA ALA A 179 -26.98 20.45 5.95
C ALA A 179 -27.62 20.06 7.29
N ARG A 180 -27.85 18.75 7.53
CA ARG A 180 -28.42 18.20 8.77
C ARG A 180 -27.41 17.82 9.82
N LEU A 181 -26.10 17.92 9.49
CA LEU A 181 -25.04 17.75 10.48
C LEU A 181 -25.11 18.83 11.55
N PRO A 182 -24.52 18.62 12.73
CA PRO A 182 -24.44 19.65 13.78
C PRO A 182 -24.01 21.02 13.27
N ILE A 183 -23.03 21.04 12.34
CA ILE A 183 -22.69 22.24 11.57
C ILE A 183 -22.84 21.88 10.09
N PRO A 184 -23.63 22.62 9.30
CA PRO A 184 -23.75 22.42 7.86
C PRO A 184 -22.39 22.35 7.17
N PHE A 185 -22.19 21.34 6.33
CA PHE A 185 -20.88 21.05 5.72
C PHE A 185 -21.00 20.85 4.21
N ARG A 186 -19.97 21.30 3.48
CA ARG A 186 -19.78 20.99 2.08
C ARG A 186 -18.31 20.72 1.79
N ALA A 187 -18.04 19.68 1.00
CA ALA A 187 -16.69 19.41 0.48
C ALA A 187 -16.62 19.67 -1.02
N VAL A 188 -15.42 19.93 -1.53
CA VAL A 188 -15.17 20.09 -2.96
C VAL A 188 -14.38 18.89 -3.48
N ALA A 189 -14.79 18.35 -4.63
CA ALA A 189 -14.03 17.42 -5.43
C ALA A 189 -13.92 17.93 -6.88
N THR A 190 -13.11 17.29 -7.70
CA THR A 190 -12.97 17.59 -9.13
C THR A 190 -13.44 16.38 -9.93
N ASP A 191 -14.35 16.57 -10.88
CA ASP A 191 -14.72 15.55 -11.85
C ASP A 191 -13.56 15.37 -12.85
N LEU A 192 -12.97 14.19 -12.89
CA LEU A 192 -11.81 13.91 -13.74
C LEU A 192 -12.17 13.87 -15.24
N ALA A 193 -13.43 13.61 -15.56
CA ALA A 193 -13.88 13.55 -16.96
C ALA A 193 -14.10 14.92 -17.58
N THR A 194 -14.59 15.90 -16.78
CA THR A 194 -14.94 17.25 -17.27
C THR A 194 -13.97 18.34 -16.81
N GLY A 195 -13.27 18.12 -15.71
CA GLY A 195 -12.46 19.13 -15.03
C GLY A 195 -13.26 20.08 -14.14
N ASP A 196 -14.57 19.88 -14.00
CA ASP A 196 -15.43 20.77 -13.22
C ASP A 196 -15.35 20.47 -11.73
N GLY A 197 -15.64 21.50 -10.92
CA GLY A 197 -15.80 21.36 -9.48
C GLY A 197 -17.13 20.70 -9.13
N VAL A 198 -17.07 19.69 -8.26
CA VAL A 198 -18.23 19.00 -7.73
C VAL A 198 -18.36 19.31 -6.26
N VAL A 199 -19.53 19.83 -5.86
CA VAL A 199 -19.88 20.05 -4.45
C VAL A 199 -20.46 18.76 -3.90
N LEU A 200 -19.87 18.26 -2.82
CA LEU A 200 -20.31 17.10 -2.07
C LEU A 200 -21.03 17.60 -0.81
N ASP A 201 -22.34 17.50 -0.79
CA ASP A 201 -23.22 18.01 0.27
C ASP A 201 -24.23 16.99 0.80
N HIS A 202 -24.18 15.76 0.30
CA HIS A 202 -25.03 14.65 0.74
C HIS A 202 -24.35 13.29 0.51
N GLY A 203 -24.98 12.22 0.98
CA GLY A 203 -24.49 10.85 0.85
C GLY A 203 -23.62 10.39 2.01
N SER A 204 -22.60 9.57 1.74
CA SER A 204 -21.66 9.13 2.76
C SER A 204 -20.63 10.20 3.08
N LEU A 205 -20.65 10.72 4.31
CA LEU A 205 -19.69 11.74 4.74
C LEU A 205 -18.23 11.26 4.61
N ALA A 206 -17.96 10.00 4.96
CA ALA A 206 -16.64 9.40 4.80
C ALA A 206 -16.20 9.34 3.34
N LEU A 207 -17.11 8.96 2.44
CA LEU A 207 -16.84 8.87 1.01
C LEU A 207 -16.59 10.27 0.40
N ALA A 208 -17.37 11.26 0.80
CA ALA A 208 -17.21 12.64 0.38
C ALA A 208 -15.83 13.20 0.80
N MET A 209 -15.42 12.99 2.06
CA MET A 209 -14.09 13.36 2.54
C MET A 209 -12.98 12.64 1.76
N ARG A 210 -13.13 11.33 1.48
CA ARG A 210 -12.15 10.55 0.75
C ARG A 210 -12.06 10.97 -0.72
N ALA A 211 -13.17 11.32 -1.36
CA ALA A 211 -13.20 11.83 -2.72
C ALA A 211 -12.50 13.19 -2.83
N SER A 212 -12.81 14.10 -1.89
CA SER A 212 -12.19 15.41 -1.83
C SER A 212 -10.66 15.38 -1.67
N MET A 213 -10.09 14.29 -1.12
CA MET A 213 -8.65 14.14 -0.92
C MET A 213 -7.99 13.11 -1.85
N ALA A 214 -8.62 12.75 -2.95
CA ALA A 214 -8.08 11.83 -3.93
C ALA A 214 -7.03 12.51 -4.84
N VAL A 215 -5.85 12.81 -4.29
CA VAL A 215 -4.75 13.51 -5.00
C VAL A 215 -4.30 12.69 -6.20
N PRO A 216 -4.38 13.24 -7.44
CA PRO A 216 -4.00 12.54 -8.65
C PRO A 216 -2.55 12.02 -8.61
N GLY A 217 -2.34 10.80 -9.11
CA GLY A 217 -1.04 10.13 -9.12
C GLY A 217 -0.67 9.47 -7.79
N LEU A 218 -1.23 9.91 -6.66
CA LEU A 218 -1.04 9.28 -5.36
C LEU A 218 -2.21 8.34 -5.04
N PHE A 219 -3.41 8.89 -4.96
CA PHE A 219 -4.62 8.11 -4.68
C PHE A 219 -5.38 7.76 -5.95
N ALA A 220 -5.96 6.56 -5.98
CA ALA A 220 -6.93 6.19 -7.00
C ALA A 220 -8.13 7.15 -6.96
N PRO A 221 -8.67 7.56 -8.12
CA PRO A 221 -9.94 8.26 -8.20
C PRO A 221 -11.06 7.49 -7.53
N ILE A 222 -12.11 8.17 -7.08
CA ILE A 222 -13.28 7.55 -6.47
C ILE A 222 -14.51 7.83 -7.30
N GLU A 223 -15.32 6.80 -7.48
CA GLU A 223 -16.63 6.93 -8.12
C GLU A 223 -17.69 7.31 -7.08
N VAL A 224 -18.34 8.45 -7.29
CA VAL A 224 -19.47 8.94 -6.49
C VAL A 224 -20.54 9.39 -7.45
N ASP A 225 -21.76 8.87 -7.33
CA ASP A 225 -22.92 9.19 -8.16
C ASP A 225 -22.66 9.13 -9.67
N GLY A 226 -21.88 8.12 -10.11
CA GLY A 226 -21.53 7.88 -11.49
C GLY A 226 -20.45 8.84 -12.05
N ARG A 227 -19.81 9.63 -11.21
CA ARG A 227 -18.70 10.53 -11.56
C ARG A 227 -17.39 10.01 -11.01
N THR A 228 -16.32 10.12 -11.78
CA THR A 228 -14.97 9.78 -11.36
C THR A 228 -14.30 11.01 -10.73
N LEU A 229 -14.21 11.04 -9.41
CA LEU A 229 -13.77 12.20 -8.66
C LEU A 229 -12.32 12.09 -8.18
N VAL A 230 -11.63 13.23 -8.22
CA VAL A 230 -10.29 13.44 -7.68
C VAL A 230 -10.28 14.65 -6.73
N ASP A 231 -9.13 14.95 -6.13
CA ASP A 231 -8.95 16.02 -5.14
C ASP A 231 -9.50 17.36 -5.63
N GLY A 232 -10.30 18.00 -4.79
CA GLY A 232 -10.92 19.30 -5.08
C GLY A 232 -9.94 20.46 -5.15
N GLY A 233 -8.70 20.25 -4.68
CA GLY A 233 -7.64 21.27 -4.76
C GLY A 233 -7.29 21.69 -6.18
N LEU A 234 -7.59 20.89 -7.20
CA LEU A 234 -7.39 21.24 -8.60
C LEU A 234 -8.27 22.39 -9.05
N VAL A 235 -9.51 22.48 -8.53
CA VAL A 235 -10.51 23.50 -8.94
C VAL A 235 -10.72 24.57 -7.87
N SER A 236 -10.75 24.22 -6.59
CA SER A 236 -10.99 25.15 -5.48
C SER A 236 -10.37 24.66 -4.19
N ASN A 237 -9.09 24.95 -3.97
CA ASN A 237 -8.37 24.51 -2.78
C ASN A 237 -8.73 25.29 -1.51
N LEU A 238 -9.22 26.53 -1.64
CA LEU A 238 -9.70 27.38 -0.53
C LEU A 238 -11.12 27.84 -0.88
N PRO A 239 -12.17 27.04 -0.59
CA PRO A 239 -13.52 27.22 -1.14
C PRO A 239 -14.31 28.39 -0.50
N VAL A 240 -13.82 29.64 -0.63
CA VAL A 240 -14.46 30.84 -0.08
C VAL A 240 -15.84 31.10 -0.70
N GLN A 241 -15.95 30.95 -2.03
CA GLN A 241 -17.23 31.15 -2.71
C GLN A 241 -18.26 30.13 -2.24
N LEU A 242 -17.87 28.86 -2.07
CA LEU A 242 -18.77 27.82 -1.58
C LEU A 242 -19.34 28.13 -0.19
N ALA A 243 -18.51 28.68 0.72
CA ALA A 243 -19.00 29.13 2.02
C ALA A 243 -20.02 30.29 1.87
N ARG A 244 -19.78 31.22 0.94
CA ARG A 244 -20.76 32.29 0.64
C ARG A 244 -22.10 31.71 0.15
N ASP A 245 -22.04 30.70 -0.70
CA ASP A 245 -23.24 30.03 -1.24
C ASP A 245 -24.00 29.25 -0.17
N MET A 246 -23.38 29.00 1.00
CA MET A 246 -24.05 28.48 2.22
C MET A 246 -24.72 29.58 3.05
N GLY A 247 -24.68 30.83 2.60
CA GLY A 247 -25.36 31.96 3.22
C GLY A 247 -24.68 32.51 4.48
N VAL A 248 -23.33 32.51 4.51
CA VAL A 248 -22.55 33.09 5.60
C VAL A 248 -22.23 34.56 5.35
N ASP A 249 -22.22 35.38 6.40
CA ASP A 249 -21.93 36.81 6.34
C ASP A 249 -20.44 37.09 6.46
N ILE A 250 -19.74 36.35 7.32
CA ILE A 250 -18.29 36.47 7.57
C ILE A 250 -17.63 35.14 7.30
N VAL A 251 -16.46 35.17 6.66
CA VAL A 251 -15.62 34.00 6.38
C VAL A 251 -14.35 34.04 7.22
N ILE A 252 -14.06 32.97 7.93
CA ILE A 252 -12.75 32.66 8.49
C ILE A 252 -12.10 31.64 7.53
N ALA A 253 -11.12 32.09 6.75
CA ALA A 253 -10.44 31.26 5.77
C ALA A 253 -9.06 30.81 6.30
N VAL A 254 -8.81 29.50 6.32
CA VAL A 254 -7.54 28.91 6.77
C VAL A 254 -6.83 28.34 5.56
N ASN A 255 -5.74 28.99 5.14
CA ASN A 255 -4.93 28.58 4.01
C ASN A 255 -3.63 27.91 4.50
N ILE A 256 -3.50 26.62 4.21
CA ILE A 256 -2.30 25.83 4.53
C ILE A 256 -1.52 25.42 3.28
N GLY A 257 -1.70 26.12 2.16
CA GLY A 257 -1.07 25.83 0.88
C GLY A 257 0.47 25.76 0.96
N SER A 258 1.06 25.03 0.03
CA SER A 258 2.52 24.88 -0.05
C SER A 258 3.13 25.95 -0.94
N ASP A 259 4.35 26.39 -0.60
CA ASP A 259 5.17 27.21 -1.47
C ASP A 259 5.69 26.39 -2.66
N LEU A 260 6.04 27.10 -3.75
CA LEU A 260 6.70 26.49 -4.90
C LEU A 260 8.09 25.98 -4.51
N GLN A 261 8.46 24.81 -5.02
CA GLN A 261 9.80 24.27 -4.84
C GLN A 261 10.81 25.10 -5.65
N ARG A 262 12.05 25.14 -5.16
CA ARG A 262 13.15 25.78 -5.86
C ARG A 262 13.54 24.96 -7.11
N PRO A 263 14.09 25.60 -8.16
CA PRO A 263 14.45 24.91 -9.41
C PRO A 263 15.36 23.69 -9.20
N GLU A 264 16.25 23.75 -8.21
CA GLU A 264 17.20 22.66 -7.91
C GLU A 264 16.50 21.38 -7.41
N ALA A 265 15.30 21.49 -6.85
CA ALA A 265 14.49 20.36 -6.39
C ALA A 265 13.67 19.72 -7.52
N LEU A 266 13.63 20.30 -8.72
CA LEU A 266 12.82 19.83 -9.86
C LEU A 266 13.57 18.85 -10.77
N ALA A 267 14.43 18.02 -10.22
CA ALA A 267 15.31 17.12 -10.98
C ALA A 267 14.64 15.84 -11.51
N SER A 268 13.33 15.65 -11.29
CA SER A 268 12.61 14.44 -11.75
C SER A 268 11.26 14.77 -12.38
N PRO A 269 10.75 13.93 -13.32
CA PRO A 269 9.40 14.11 -13.88
C PRO A 269 8.31 14.17 -12.81
N ALA A 270 8.43 13.40 -11.73
CA ALA A 270 7.49 13.42 -10.62
C ALA A 270 7.52 14.76 -9.87
N ALA A 271 8.71 15.33 -9.62
CA ALA A 271 8.85 16.64 -8.99
C ALA A 271 8.27 17.77 -9.88
N VAL A 272 8.49 17.70 -11.18
CA VAL A 272 7.90 18.65 -12.15
C VAL A 272 6.38 18.54 -12.15
N THR A 273 5.81 17.34 -12.21
CA THR A 273 4.36 17.12 -12.16
C THR A 273 3.77 17.66 -10.85
N GLN A 274 4.41 17.38 -9.72
CA GLN A 274 3.99 17.91 -8.42
C GLN A 274 4.03 19.44 -8.39
N GLN A 275 5.06 20.06 -8.97
CA GLN A 275 5.17 21.51 -9.08
C GLN A 275 4.04 22.11 -9.94
N MET A 276 3.69 21.46 -11.06
CA MET A 276 2.57 21.90 -11.90
C MET A 276 1.25 21.89 -11.12
N ILE A 277 0.97 20.82 -10.35
CA ILE A 277 -0.20 20.75 -9.47
C ILE A 277 -0.17 21.89 -8.45
N THR A 278 0.98 22.15 -7.81
CA THR A 278 1.14 23.23 -6.84
C THR A 278 0.89 24.62 -7.47
N ILE A 279 1.32 24.83 -8.71
CA ILE A 279 1.05 26.06 -9.45
C ILE A 279 -0.46 26.24 -9.70
N LEU A 280 -1.15 25.21 -10.19
CA LEU A 280 -2.59 25.22 -10.44
C LEU A 280 -3.39 25.51 -9.15
N VAL A 281 -3.06 24.78 -8.08
CA VAL A 281 -3.64 25.01 -6.75
C VAL A 281 -3.39 26.44 -6.28
N GLY A 282 -2.17 26.95 -6.42
CA GLY A 282 -1.83 28.31 -6.04
C GLY A 282 -2.58 29.40 -6.86
N GLN A 283 -2.89 29.13 -8.12
CA GLN A 283 -3.69 30.03 -8.96
C GLN A 283 -5.13 30.14 -8.45
N ASN A 284 -5.79 28.98 -8.20
CA ASN A 284 -7.17 29.00 -7.70
C ASN A 284 -7.25 29.56 -6.27
N VAL A 285 -6.27 29.31 -5.41
CA VAL A 285 -6.21 29.93 -4.06
C VAL A 285 -6.13 31.46 -4.14
N ARG A 286 -5.32 32.00 -5.05
CA ARG A 286 -5.26 33.48 -5.25
C ARG A 286 -6.61 34.03 -5.69
N ALA A 287 -7.31 33.35 -6.62
CA ALA A 287 -8.64 33.77 -7.05
C ALA A 287 -9.66 33.75 -5.88
N GLN A 288 -9.63 32.72 -5.06
CA GLN A 288 -10.53 32.61 -3.90
C GLN A 288 -10.19 33.63 -2.80
N LYS A 289 -8.91 33.93 -2.55
CA LYS A 289 -8.50 34.99 -1.62
C LYS A 289 -9.02 36.38 -2.06
N ALA A 290 -9.08 36.65 -3.37
CA ALA A 290 -9.62 37.89 -3.89
C ALA A 290 -11.12 38.10 -3.59
N LEU A 291 -11.85 37.03 -3.22
CA LEU A 291 -13.27 37.09 -2.80
C LEU A 291 -13.46 37.45 -1.33
N LEU A 292 -12.38 37.49 -0.54
CA LEU A 292 -12.45 37.87 0.87
C LEU A 292 -12.78 39.34 1.02
N ARG A 293 -13.69 39.64 1.95
CA ARG A 293 -14.18 40.96 2.27
C ARG A 293 -13.42 41.56 3.47
N ARG A 294 -13.57 42.83 3.73
CA ARG A 294 -12.89 43.55 4.82
C ARG A 294 -13.11 42.89 6.20
N ASN A 295 -14.29 42.37 6.44
CA ASN A 295 -14.66 41.77 7.74
C ASN A 295 -14.27 40.28 7.83
N ASP A 296 -13.80 39.67 6.74
CA ASP A 296 -13.34 38.27 6.75
C ASP A 296 -11.95 38.16 7.38
N VAL A 297 -11.64 36.99 7.93
CA VAL A 297 -10.36 36.71 8.56
C VAL A 297 -9.61 35.65 7.75
N LEU A 298 -8.45 35.99 7.24
CA LEU A 298 -7.53 35.02 6.61
C LEU A 298 -6.47 34.62 7.63
N LEU A 299 -6.34 33.31 7.84
CA LEU A 299 -5.33 32.68 8.68
C LEU A 299 -4.36 31.88 7.81
N GLU A 300 -3.09 32.16 7.91
CA GLU A 300 -2.02 31.48 7.16
C GLU A 300 -0.94 30.92 8.11
N PRO A 301 -1.17 29.73 8.69
CA PRO A 301 -0.22 29.11 9.60
C PRO A 301 1.17 28.96 8.96
N ARG A 302 2.23 29.27 9.73
CA ARG A 302 3.62 29.16 9.28
C ARG A 302 4.08 27.70 9.34
N LEU A 303 4.04 27.00 8.21
CA LEU A 303 4.29 25.56 8.11
C LEU A 303 5.66 25.26 7.44
N THR A 304 6.66 26.07 7.75
CA THR A 304 8.02 25.89 7.22
C THR A 304 8.61 24.56 7.71
N GLY A 305 9.15 23.76 6.78
CA GLY A 305 9.72 22.45 7.08
C GLY A 305 8.71 21.34 7.32
N LEU A 306 7.41 21.58 7.07
CA LEU A 306 6.36 20.58 7.07
C LEU A 306 5.88 20.33 5.64
N SER A 307 6.20 19.14 5.11
CA SER A 307 5.78 18.73 3.78
C SER A 307 4.36 18.15 3.78
N PHE A 308 3.80 17.95 2.59
CA PHE A 308 2.51 17.30 2.37
C PHE A 308 2.40 15.90 3.01
N ALA A 309 3.52 15.16 3.10
CA ALA A 309 3.54 13.78 3.58
C ALA A 309 4.04 13.61 5.03
N ASP A 310 4.39 14.68 5.74
CA ASP A 310 5.00 14.65 7.08
C ASP A 310 3.98 14.44 8.20
N PHE A 311 3.16 13.40 8.14
CA PHE A 311 2.14 13.11 9.16
C PHE A 311 2.72 12.90 10.57
N ALA A 312 3.96 12.43 10.68
CA ALA A 312 4.64 12.29 11.97
C ALA A 312 4.91 13.64 12.68
N LYS A 313 4.87 14.75 11.95
CA LYS A 313 5.06 16.11 12.49
C LYS A 313 3.74 16.79 12.89
N GLY A 314 2.65 16.05 13.05
CA GLY A 314 1.34 16.57 13.41
C GLY A 314 1.32 17.61 14.52
N PRO A 315 1.99 17.37 15.68
CA PRO A 315 2.06 18.35 16.79
C PRO A 315 2.66 19.70 16.39
N GLN A 316 3.58 19.74 15.44
CA GLN A 316 4.14 21.01 14.90
C GLN A 316 3.06 21.75 14.08
N GLY A 317 2.28 21.03 13.27
CA GLY A 317 1.18 21.63 12.52
C GLY A 317 0.11 22.24 13.44
N VAL A 318 -0.31 21.51 14.48
CA VAL A 318 -1.28 22.00 15.47
C VAL A 318 -0.80 23.33 16.11
N ARG A 319 0.44 23.38 16.58
CA ARG A 319 1.02 24.62 17.14
C ARG A 319 1.01 25.77 16.16
N ALA A 320 1.39 25.56 14.91
CA ALA A 320 1.37 26.59 13.88
C ALA A 320 -0.05 27.15 13.65
N GLY A 321 -1.08 26.28 13.75
CA GLY A 321 -2.47 26.71 13.70
C GLY A 321 -2.88 27.56 14.91
N GLU A 322 -2.47 27.19 16.12
CA GLU A 322 -2.73 27.96 17.34
C GLU A 322 -2.05 29.35 17.29
N GLU A 323 -0.80 29.42 16.78
CA GLU A 323 -0.05 30.67 16.59
C GLU A 323 -0.75 31.61 15.59
N ALA A 324 -1.22 31.09 14.46
CA ALA A 324 -1.91 31.89 13.46
C ALA A 324 -3.21 32.54 13.97
N VAL A 325 -3.95 31.83 14.85
CA VAL A 325 -5.13 32.40 15.53
C VAL A 325 -4.71 33.47 16.56
N SER A 326 -3.62 33.23 17.30
CA SER A 326 -3.12 34.18 18.28
C SER A 326 -2.70 35.52 17.61
N GLU A 327 -2.09 35.45 16.43
CA GLU A 327 -1.77 36.67 15.65
C GLU A 327 -3.02 37.44 15.19
N ALA A 328 -4.14 36.76 14.94
CA ALA A 328 -5.42 37.35 14.52
C ALA A 328 -6.43 37.55 15.69
N GLN A 329 -6.00 37.34 16.94
CA GLN A 329 -6.88 37.28 18.11
C GLN A 329 -7.83 38.47 18.26
N ALA A 330 -7.33 39.68 18.04
CA ALA A 330 -8.14 40.90 18.16
C ALA A 330 -9.36 40.92 17.20
N ARG A 331 -9.18 40.42 15.97
CA ARG A 331 -10.27 40.34 14.98
C ARG A 331 -11.22 39.21 15.30
N LEU A 332 -10.75 38.09 15.78
CA LEU A 332 -11.54 36.92 16.12
C LEU A 332 -12.30 37.14 17.42
N ALA A 333 -11.75 37.83 18.39
CA ALA A 333 -12.42 38.19 19.63
C ALA A 333 -13.70 39.05 19.41
N ALA A 334 -13.69 39.85 18.34
CA ALA A 334 -14.89 40.61 17.96
C ALA A 334 -16.07 39.73 17.46
N LEU A 335 -15.78 38.47 17.13
CA LEU A 335 -16.77 37.48 16.71
C LEU A 335 -17.20 36.52 17.83
N SER A 336 -16.62 36.66 19.02
CA SER A 336 -16.83 35.78 20.16
C SER A 336 -18.20 35.96 20.76
N LEU A 337 -18.79 34.87 21.21
CA LEU A 337 -19.98 34.86 22.06
C LEU A 337 -19.61 34.94 23.54
N SER A 338 -20.53 35.41 24.39
CA SER A 338 -20.39 35.21 25.82
C SER A 338 -20.35 33.72 26.18
N ALA A 339 -19.77 33.35 27.31
CA ALA A 339 -19.69 31.95 27.72
C ALA A 339 -21.07 31.26 27.76
N GLN A 340 -22.09 31.98 28.22
CA GLN A 340 -23.48 31.48 28.28
C GLN A 340 -24.07 31.28 26.87
N ALA A 341 -23.87 32.24 25.96
CA ALA A 341 -24.37 32.16 24.60
C ALA A 341 -23.62 31.06 23.80
N TYR A 342 -22.34 30.89 24.06
CA TYR A 342 -21.55 29.79 23.44
C TYR A 342 -21.98 28.42 23.95
N ALA A 343 -22.28 28.28 25.24
CA ALA A 343 -22.84 27.05 25.79
C ALA A 343 -24.19 26.69 25.14
N ALA A 344 -25.08 27.68 24.95
CA ALA A 344 -26.35 27.48 24.24
C ALA A 344 -26.13 27.13 22.76
N TYR A 345 -25.16 27.78 22.08
CA TYR A 345 -24.75 27.44 20.72
C TYR A 345 -24.29 25.97 20.64
N ARG A 346 -23.41 25.53 21.52
CA ARG A 346 -22.95 24.13 21.57
C ARG A 346 -24.08 23.14 21.80
N GLU A 347 -25.02 23.45 22.69
CA GLU A 347 -26.17 22.60 22.95
C GLU A 347 -27.08 22.48 21.71
N ALA A 348 -27.30 23.59 20.99
CA ALA A 348 -28.08 23.61 19.74
C ALA A 348 -27.40 22.75 18.62
N HIS A 349 -26.08 22.65 18.64
CA HIS A 349 -25.27 21.90 17.67
C HIS A 349 -24.85 20.50 18.15
N ARG A 350 -25.52 19.97 19.16
CA ARG A 350 -25.34 18.56 19.54
C ARG A 350 -25.81 17.63 18.42
N PRO A 351 -25.11 16.51 18.19
CA PRO A 351 -25.55 15.51 17.22
C PRO A 351 -26.98 15.02 17.51
N ARG A 352 -27.92 15.40 16.65
CA ARG A 352 -29.30 14.94 16.68
C ARG A 352 -29.57 14.13 15.43
N GLY A 353 -30.13 12.92 15.59
CA GLY A 353 -30.38 12.01 14.46
C GLY A 353 -29.18 11.14 14.07
N ALA A 354 -28.17 11.05 14.95
CA ALA A 354 -27.16 9.99 14.87
C ALA A 354 -27.83 8.61 15.02
N LEU A 355 -27.29 7.59 14.36
CA LEU A 355 -27.72 6.21 14.55
C LEU A 355 -27.69 5.87 16.04
N ALA A 356 -28.82 5.44 16.59
CA ALA A 356 -28.91 5.08 18.00
C ALA A 356 -27.98 3.88 18.26
N GLY A 357 -27.25 3.91 19.40
CA GLY A 357 -26.52 2.72 19.85
C GLY A 357 -27.51 1.56 19.99
N GLY A 358 -27.28 0.47 19.22
CA GLY A 358 -28.17 -0.69 19.20
C GLY A 358 -28.98 -0.86 17.91
N THR A 359 -28.73 -0.09 16.85
CA THR A 359 -29.30 -0.31 15.52
C THR A 359 -29.02 -1.74 15.06
N ARG A 360 -30.07 -2.52 14.76
CA ARG A 360 -29.95 -3.90 14.24
C ARG A 360 -29.76 -3.89 12.74
N ILE A 361 -29.02 -4.86 12.25
CA ILE A 361 -28.88 -5.15 10.81
C ILE A 361 -30.01 -6.11 10.43
N ASP A 362 -30.99 -5.64 9.68
CA ASP A 362 -32.12 -6.46 9.28
C ASP A 362 -31.79 -7.33 8.06
N ALA A 363 -30.96 -6.82 7.14
CA ALA A 363 -30.52 -7.53 5.96
C ALA A 363 -29.06 -7.22 5.61
N ILE A 364 -28.36 -8.17 4.97
CA ILE A 364 -27.02 -7.98 4.43
C ILE A 364 -27.04 -8.26 2.92
N GLU A 365 -26.79 -7.22 2.13
CA GLU A 365 -26.60 -7.29 0.69
C GLU A 365 -25.13 -7.25 0.35
N VAL A 366 -24.64 -8.22 -0.42
CA VAL A 366 -23.24 -8.25 -0.88
C VAL A 366 -23.23 -8.27 -2.40
N THR A 367 -22.49 -7.34 -3.00
CA THR A 367 -22.28 -7.25 -4.44
C THR A 367 -20.80 -7.45 -4.77
N THR A 368 -20.54 -8.10 -5.88
CA THR A 368 -19.22 -8.25 -6.50
C THR A 368 -19.38 -7.94 -7.99
N ASN A 369 -18.34 -7.36 -8.61
CA ASN A 369 -18.39 -6.94 -10.01
C ASN A 369 -17.61 -7.84 -10.97
N GLY A 370 -17.22 -9.05 -10.55
CA GLY A 370 -16.37 -9.89 -11.37
C GLY A 370 -16.48 -11.39 -11.09
N ARG A 371 -15.35 -12.05 -10.93
CA ARG A 371 -15.23 -13.51 -10.82
C ARG A 371 -15.31 -14.06 -9.41
N VAL A 372 -14.99 -13.22 -8.43
CA VAL A 372 -15.04 -13.61 -7.02
C VAL A 372 -16.49 -13.79 -6.59
N PRO A 373 -16.90 -15.00 -6.15
CA PRO A 373 -18.28 -15.24 -5.78
C PRO A 373 -18.70 -14.44 -4.54
N VAL A 374 -19.93 -13.94 -4.50
CA VAL A 374 -20.55 -13.30 -3.33
C VAL A 374 -20.43 -14.17 -2.07
N ALA A 375 -20.56 -15.50 -2.23
CA ALA A 375 -20.41 -16.45 -1.13
C ALA A 375 -19.05 -16.34 -0.43
N ARG A 376 -17.98 -16.05 -1.17
CA ARG A 376 -16.63 -15.85 -0.63
C ARG A 376 -16.57 -14.64 0.30
N VAL A 377 -17.17 -13.52 -0.10
CA VAL A 377 -17.25 -12.32 0.74
C VAL A 377 -18.06 -12.60 2.00
N ARG A 378 -19.26 -13.19 1.84
CA ARG A 378 -20.15 -13.52 2.97
C ARG A 378 -19.52 -14.44 4.01
N GLN A 379 -18.71 -15.43 3.59
CA GLN A 379 -18.02 -16.36 4.51
C GLN A 379 -17.00 -15.64 5.41
N LEU A 380 -16.41 -14.56 4.95
CA LEU A 380 -15.37 -13.82 5.67
C LEU A 380 -15.93 -12.72 6.58
N LEU A 381 -17.21 -12.41 6.46
CA LEU A 381 -17.89 -11.48 7.36
C LEU A 381 -18.21 -12.19 8.67
N SER A 382 -17.82 -11.59 9.78
CA SER A 382 -18.20 -12.05 11.12
C SER A 382 -19.59 -11.57 11.53
N VAL A 383 -20.07 -10.50 10.87
CA VAL A 383 -21.39 -9.87 11.09
C VAL A 383 -22.50 -10.70 10.42
N ARG A 384 -23.65 -10.85 11.08
CA ARG A 384 -24.81 -11.58 10.60
C ARG A 384 -26.08 -10.71 10.66
N GLU A 385 -27.09 -11.08 9.90
CA GLU A 385 -28.44 -10.52 10.01
C GLU A 385 -28.97 -10.72 11.44
N GLY A 386 -29.56 -9.70 12.01
CA GLY A 386 -30.00 -9.64 13.40
C GLY A 386 -28.96 -9.15 14.42
N ASP A 387 -27.67 -9.04 14.04
CA ASP A 387 -26.64 -8.45 14.89
C ASP A 387 -26.87 -6.95 15.07
N VAL A 388 -26.39 -6.41 16.19
CA VAL A 388 -26.26 -4.97 16.37
C VAL A 388 -25.13 -4.46 15.48
N TYR A 389 -25.36 -3.36 14.78
CA TYR A 389 -24.36 -2.71 13.94
C TYR A 389 -23.16 -2.29 14.80
N ASP A 390 -22.00 -2.86 14.49
CA ASP A 390 -20.71 -2.54 15.10
C ASP A 390 -19.72 -2.19 13.99
N ALA A 391 -19.48 -0.89 13.85
CA ALA A 391 -18.59 -0.36 12.81
C ALA A 391 -17.15 -0.84 12.97
N GLU A 392 -16.66 -1.04 14.21
CA GLU A 392 -15.29 -1.51 14.44
C GLU A 392 -15.12 -2.99 14.05
N ARG A 393 -16.11 -3.83 14.42
CA ARG A 393 -16.13 -5.25 14.03
C ARG A 393 -16.18 -5.37 12.51
N LEU A 394 -17.03 -4.62 11.86
CA LEU A 394 -17.18 -4.62 10.42
C LEU A 394 -15.92 -4.10 9.71
N ASN A 395 -15.29 -3.04 10.21
CA ASN A 395 -14.02 -2.55 9.66
C ASN A 395 -12.89 -3.59 9.76
N ARG A 396 -12.86 -4.40 10.82
CA ARG A 396 -11.92 -5.54 10.90
C ARG A 396 -12.17 -6.57 9.81
N ASP A 397 -13.43 -6.90 9.53
CA ASP A 397 -13.82 -7.83 8.46
C ASP A 397 -13.44 -7.29 7.08
N LEU A 398 -13.78 -6.02 6.79
CA LEU A 398 -13.45 -5.37 5.52
C LEU A 398 -11.93 -5.22 5.31
N SER A 399 -11.20 -4.90 6.38
CA SER A 399 -9.73 -4.86 6.34
C SER A 399 -9.15 -6.23 6.04
N ALA A 400 -9.71 -7.30 6.62
CA ALA A 400 -9.30 -8.66 6.32
C ALA A 400 -9.57 -9.04 4.86
N LEU A 401 -10.75 -8.68 4.31
CA LEU A 401 -11.09 -8.87 2.90
C LEU A 401 -10.13 -8.12 1.97
N SER A 402 -9.80 -6.87 2.28
CA SER A 402 -8.87 -6.06 1.48
C SER A 402 -7.43 -6.60 1.49
N THR A 403 -7.04 -7.36 2.55
CA THR A 403 -5.69 -7.95 2.64
C THR A 403 -5.52 -9.21 1.78
N LEU A 404 -6.61 -9.85 1.34
CA LEU A 404 -6.55 -11.05 0.50
C LEU A 404 -5.98 -10.77 -0.89
N GLY A 405 -6.06 -9.51 -1.35
CA GLY A 405 -5.56 -9.11 -2.67
C GLY A 405 -6.51 -9.37 -3.82
N ASP A 406 -7.73 -9.90 -3.56
CA ASP A 406 -8.75 -10.15 -4.56
C ASP A 406 -9.43 -8.86 -5.05
N PHE A 407 -9.59 -7.89 -4.14
CA PHE A 407 -10.36 -6.68 -4.37
C PHE A 407 -9.49 -5.42 -4.45
N GLU A 408 -9.88 -4.51 -5.32
CA GLU A 408 -9.38 -3.13 -5.37
C GLU A 408 -9.96 -2.33 -4.21
N SER A 409 -11.27 -2.46 -3.99
CA SER A 409 -11.96 -1.79 -2.89
C SER A 409 -13.05 -2.69 -2.30
N VAL A 410 -13.26 -2.55 -0.99
CA VAL A 410 -14.40 -3.15 -0.28
C VAL A 410 -15.02 -2.04 0.55
N THR A 411 -16.23 -1.65 0.19
CA THR A 411 -16.97 -0.58 0.86
C THR A 411 -18.23 -1.12 1.53
N GLN A 412 -18.70 -0.42 2.53
CA GLN A 412 -19.95 -0.72 3.22
C GLN A 412 -20.83 0.52 3.27
N GLN A 413 -22.13 0.30 3.33
CA GLN A 413 -23.14 1.33 3.59
C GLN A 413 -24.24 0.73 4.46
N LEU A 414 -24.58 1.40 5.55
CA LEU A 414 -25.79 1.09 6.29
C LEU A 414 -26.89 2.03 5.81
N VAL A 415 -27.86 1.48 5.11
CA VAL A 415 -28.98 2.22 4.51
C VAL A 415 -30.26 1.89 5.28
N GLU A 416 -31.00 2.92 5.66
CA GLU A 416 -32.33 2.79 6.23
C GLU A 416 -33.38 3.11 5.16
N HIS A 417 -34.33 2.21 4.99
CA HIS A 417 -35.50 2.40 4.14
C HIS A 417 -36.72 1.81 4.83
N ASP A 418 -37.75 2.60 5.04
CA ASP A 418 -38.99 2.22 5.72
C ASP A 418 -38.79 1.51 7.08
N GLY A 419 -37.77 1.94 7.84
CA GLY A 419 -37.43 1.38 9.14
C GLY A 419 -36.65 0.07 9.08
N VAL A 420 -36.26 -0.39 7.89
CA VAL A 420 -35.41 -1.57 7.65
C VAL A 420 -33.96 -1.11 7.44
N HIS A 421 -33.04 -1.64 8.25
CA HIS A 421 -31.62 -1.33 8.13
C HIS A 421 -30.90 -2.42 7.32
N THR A 422 -30.51 -2.08 6.10
CA THR A 422 -29.79 -2.95 5.21
C THR A 422 -28.30 -2.59 5.19
N LEU A 423 -27.44 -3.55 5.55
CA LEU A 423 -26.00 -3.44 5.38
C LEU A 423 -25.60 -3.85 3.96
N ARG A 424 -25.24 -2.89 3.13
CA ARG A 424 -24.73 -3.13 1.77
C ARG A 424 -23.22 -3.18 1.79
N ILE A 425 -22.66 -4.24 1.21
CA ILE A 425 -21.20 -4.43 1.04
C ILE A 425 -20.94 -4.56 -0.46
N ASP A 426 -20.16 -3.62 -0.99
CA ASP A 426 -19.73 -3.62 -2.39
C ASP A 426 -18.24 -3.95 -2.45
N ALA A 427 -17.90 -5.12 -3.02
CA ALA A 427 -16.54 -5.61 -3.16
C ALA A 427 -16.16 -5.57 -4.64
N ARG A 428 -15.35 -4.59 -5.04
CA ARG A 428 -14.91 -4.37 -6.42
C ARG A 428 -13.58 -5.03 -6.68
N GLU A 429 -13.53 -5.91 -7.67
CA GLU A 429 -12.29 -6.49 -8.17
C GLU A 429 -11.43 -5.42 -8.85
N LYS A 430 -10.14 -5.72 -9.01
CA LYS A 430 -9.17 -4.79 -9.59
C LYS A 430 -9.55 -4.36 -11.00
N SER A 431 -9.74 -3.06 -11.20
CA SER A 431 -10.17 -2.46 -12.48
C SER A 431 -9.13 -2.62 -13.61
N TRP A 432 -7.86 -2.81 -13.26
CA TRP A 432 -6.78 -3.01 -14.23
C TRP A 432 -6.63 -4.44 -14.73
N GLY A 433 -7.49 -5.36 -14.30
CA GLY A 433 -7.59 -6.70 -14.88
C GLY A 433 -7.66 -7.83 -13.87
N ASN A 434 -7.76 -9.04 -14.40
CA ASN A 434 -7.85 -10.29 -13.64
C ASN A 434 -6.60 -11.17 -13.77
N GLN A 435 -5.65 -10.79 -14.60
CA GLN A 435 -4.32 -11.39 -14.71
C GLN A 435 -3.29 -10.34 -14.35
N PHE A 436 -2.33 -10.70 -13.53
CA PHE A 436 -1.35 -9.75 -12.98
C PHE A 436 0.06 -10.19 -13.34
N PHE A 437 0.85 -9.24 -13.81
CA PHE A 437 2.26 -9.41 -14.13
C PHE A 437 3.11 -8.70 -13.08
N LEU A 438 4.04 -9.44 -12.52
CA LEU A 438 4.98 -9.00 -11.49
C LEU A 438 6.37 -8.92 -12.09
N PHE A 439 7.17 -7.96 -11.64
CA PHE A 439 8.49 -7.71 -12.16
C PHE A 439 9.51 -7.64 -11.03
N GLY A 440 10.65 -8.27 -11.24
CA GLY A 440 11.79 -8.14 -10.36
C GLY A 440 13.07 -8.03 -11.17
N LEU A 441 13.98 -7.20 -10.70
CA LEU A 441 15.29 -7.02 -11.28
C LEU A 441 16.34 -7.29 -10.21
N GLY A 442 17.32 -8.11 -10.53
CA GLY A 442 18.49 -8.34 -9.70
C GLY A 442 19.76 -8.08 -10.51
N MET A 443 20.70 -7.37 -9.90
CA MET A 443 22.02 -7.14 -10.48
C MET A 443 23.06 -7.14 -9.36
N SER A 444 24.15 -7.84 -9.60
CA SER A 444 25.31 -7.84 -8.70
C SER A 444 26.55 -7.61 -9.52
N THR A 445 27.42 -6.72 -9.08
CA THR A 445 28.76 -6.56 -9.68
C THR A 445 29.78 -6.35 -8.57
N ASN A 446 30.96 -6.95 -8.77
CA ASN A 446 32.09 -6.82 -7.86
C ASN A 446 33.22 -5.94 -8.43
N PHE A 447 32.97 -5.21 -9.50
CA PHE A 447 33.91 -4.35 -10.22
C PHE A 447 35.21 -5.07 -10.72
N ASP A 448 35.35 -6.36 -10.49
CA ASP A 448 36.48 -7.20 -11.02
C ASP A 448 36.11 -7.91 -12.33
N GLY A 449 35.08 -7.43 -13.03
CA GLY A 449 34.58 -8.00 -14.26
C GLY A 449 33.63 -9.19 -14.09
N ARG A 450 33.25 -9.54 -12.86
CA ARG A 450 32.26 -10.57 -12.54
C ARG A 450 30.95 -9.92 -12.14
N GLY A 451 30.00 -9.89 -13.03
CA GLY A 451 28.65 -9.41 -12.78
C GLY A 451 27.64 -10.52 -12.99
N ALA A 452 26.57 -10.50 -12.22
CA ALA A 452 25.40 -11.33 -12.45
C ALA A 452 24.16 -10.44 -12.52
N PHE A 453 23.25 -10.80 -13.41
CA PHE A 453 21.94 -10.17 -13.46
C PHE A 453 20.85 -11.22 -13.56
N ASN A 454 19.67 -10.88 -13.13
CA ASN A 454 18.46 -11.65 -13.37
C ASN A 454 17.25 -10.74 -13.53
N VAL A 455 16.36 -11.14 -14.41
CA VAL A 455 15.02 -10.57 -14.59
C VAL A 455 14.02 -11.62 -14.14
N ASN A 456 13.18 -11.28 -13.20
CA ASN A 456 12.12 -12.13 -12.70
C ASN A 456 10.79 -11.62 -13.25
N LEU A 457 10.03 -12.51 -13.89
CA LEU A 457 8.71 -12.24 -14.42
C LEU A 457 7.70 -13.18 -13.74
N GLY A 458 6.73 -12.62 -13.06
CA GLY A 458 5.63 -13.36 -12.44
C GLY A 458 4.33 -13.16 -13.19
N HIS A 459 3.53 -14.19 -13.33
CA HIS A 459 2.16 -14.12 -13.80
C HIS A 459 1.24 -14.77 -12.78
N ARG A 460 0.16 -14.10 -12.43
CA ARG A 460 -0.85 -14.55 -11.47
C ARG A 460 -2.22 -14.40 -12.12
N TYR A 461 -2.96 -15.50 -12.19
CA TYR A 461 -4.33 -15.52 -12.68
C TYR A 461 -5.23 -16.15 -11.60
N PRO A 462 -5.64 -15.36 -10.59
CA PRO A 462 -6.57 -15.81 -9.56
C PRO A 462 -7.97 -15.98 -10.14
N TRP A 463 -8.78 -16.79 -9.48
CA TRP A 463 -10.19 -17.02 -9.83
C TRP A 463 -10.40 -17.42 -11.28
N LEU A 464 -9.52 -18.29 -11.81
CA LEU A 464 -9.70 -18.90 -13.14
C LEU A 464 -11.02 -19.66 -13.23
N THR A 465 -11.47 -20.21 -12.11
CA THR A 465 -12.80 -20.81 -11.93
C THR A 465 -13.48 -20.23 -10.69
N GLN A 466 -14.81 -20.39 -10.58
CA GLN A 466 -15.57 -19.98 -9.39
C GLN A 466 -15.13 -20.72 -8.12
N GLY A 467 -14.44 -21.85 -8.24
CA GLY A 467 -13.84 -22.59 -7.12
C GLY A 467 -12.54 -21.98 -6.60
N GLY A 468 -12.08 -20.86 -7.17
CA GLY A 468 -10.87 -20.16 -6.72
C GLY A 468 -9.57 -20.75 -7.26
N LEU A 469 -9.61 -21.49 -8.39
CA LEU A 469 -8.40 -21.96 -9.05
C LEU A 469 -7.52 -20.78 -9.42
N GLU A 470 -6.26 -20.78 -8.98
CA GLU A 470 -5.24 -19.80 -9.34
C GLU A 470 -4.17 -20.44 -10.21
N TRP A 471 -3.79 -19.77 -11.30
CA TRP A 471 -2.65 -20.15 -12.12
C TRP A 471 -1.50 -19.18 -11.88
N ARG A 472 -0.36 -19.75 -11.46
CA ARG A 472 0.86 -19.00 -11.11
C ARG A 472 1.98 -19.44 -12.04
N ASN A 473 2.72 -18.48 -12.60
CA ASN A 473 3.91 -18.72 -13.39
C ASN A 473 5.03 -17.80 -12.90
N ASP A 474 6.23 -18.33 -12.76
CA ASP A 474 7.42 -17.62 -12.38
C ASP A 474 8.53 -17.94 -13.37
N ILE A 475 9.10 -16.93 -14.01
CA ILE A 475 10.17 -17.02 -14.97
C ILE A 475 11.36 -16.21 -14.45
N VAL A 476 12.51 -16.85 -14.38
CA VAL A 476 13.78 -16.19 -14.07
C VAL A 476 14.70 -16.31 -15.27
N LEU A 477 15.21 -15.18 -15.75
CA LEU A 477 16.18 -15.10 -16.83
C LEU A 477 17.41 -14.35 -16.31
N GLY A 478 18.53 -15.01 -16.21
CA GLY A 478 19.74 -14.41 -15.68
C GLY A 478 21.02 -15.00 -16.29
N SER A 479 22.14 -14.39 -15.94
CA SER A 479 23.46 -14.79 -16.44
C SER A 479 23.85 -16.20 -16.01
N ASN A 480 23.53 -16.58 -14.78
CA ASN A 480 23.92 -17.84 -14.16
C ASN A 480 22.73 -18.77 -13.88
N ARG A 481 21.51 -18.28 -14.03
CA ARG A 481 20.29 -19.03 -13.76
C ARG A 481 19.21 -18.69 -14.77
N ALA A 482 18.53 -19.70 -15.28
CA ALA A 482 17.28 -19.57 -15.99
C ALA A 482 16.31 -20.60 -15.43
N SER A 483 15.07 -20.21 -15.15
CA SER A 483 14.04 -21.15 -14.68
C SER A 483 12.66 -20.72 -15.11
N ILE A 484 11.78 -21.70 -15.26
CA ILE A 484 10.35 -21.53 -15.40
C ILE A 484 9.65 -22.47 -14.42
N HIS A 485 8.74 -21.92 -13.64
CA HIS A 485 7.87 -22.66 -12.74
C HIS A 485 6.43 -22.32 -13.07
N THR A 486 5.56 -23.33 -13.17
CA THR A 486 4.13 -23.17 -13.35
C THR A 486 3.39 -24.00 -12.32
N GLU A 487 2.36 -23.43 -11.70
CA GLU A 487 1.60 -24.06 -10.62
C GLU A 487 0.11 -23.71 -10.77
N LEU A 488 -0.76 -24.68 -10.58
CA LEU A 488 -2.22 -24.52 -10.49
C LEU A 488 -2.64 -24.78 -9.05
N ARG A 489 -3.05 -23.74 -8.30
CA ARG A 489 -3.53 -23.86 -6.91
C ARG A 489 -5.04 -23.98 -6.89
N GLN A 490 -5.57 -25.13 -6.52
CA GLN A 490 -7.02 -25.36 -6.33
C GLN A 490 -7.33 -25.40 -4.85
N PRO A 491 -8.04 -24.41 -4.27
CA PRO A 491 -8.56 -24.51 -2.92
C PRO A 491 -9.55 -25.67 -2.81
N LEU A 492 -9.42 -26.45 -1.73
CA LEU A 492 -10.31 -27.59 -1.46
C LEU A 492 -11.44 -27.17 -0.52
N TRP A 493 -11.09 -26.51 0.57
CA TRP A 493 -12.03 -25.98 1.56
C TRP A 493 -11.71 -24.51 1.79
N GLN A 494 -12.50 -23.65 1.19
CA GLN A 494 -12.25 -22.18 1.21
C GLN A 494 -12.14 -21.60 2.62
N SER A 495 -12.88 -22.17 3.58
CA SER A 495 -12.83 -21.73 4.99
C SER A 495 -11.51 -22.09 5.71
N MET A 496 -10.85 -23.19 5.30
CA MET A 496 -9.63 -23.68 5.93
C MET A 496 -8.35 -23.28 5.19
N GLY A 497 -8.49 -22.83 3.93
CA GLY A 497 -7.36 -22.41 3.09
C GLY A 497 -6.49 -23.55 2.57
N TYR A 498 -6.90 -24.84 2.75
CA TYR A 498 -6.19 -25.98 2.17
C TYR A 498 -6.32 -26.01 0.66
N TYR A 499 -5.25 -26.44 -0.03
CA TYR A 499 -5.24 -26.50 -1.48
C TYR A 499 -4.42 -27.68 -2.00
N VAL A 500 -4.69 -28.06 -3.25
CA VAL A 500 -3.86 -28.96 -4.04
C VAL A 500 -3.22 -28.16 -5.16
N ALA A 501 -1.94 -28.41 -5.40
CA ALA A 501 -1.15 -27.67 -6.37
C ALA A 501 -0.32 -28.60 -7.26
N PRO A 502 -0.84 -29.06 -8.41
CA PRO A 502 0.02 -29.63 -9.45
C PRO A 502 0.93 -28.54 -10.00
N TYR A 503 2.19 -28.90 -10.24
CA TYR A 503 3.21 -27.98 -10.74
C TYR A 503 4.21 -28.65 -11.66
N ALA A 504 4.88 -27.83 -12.48
CA ALA A 504 6.02 -28.22 -13.27
C ALA A 504 7.10 -27.12 -13.18
N GLU A 505 8.34 -27.55 -13.15
CA GLU A 505 9.50 -26.66 -13.05
C GLU A 505 10.59 -27.15 -13.99
N TYR A 506 11.24 -26.21 -14.70
CA TYR A 506 12.51 -26.42 -15.34
C TYR A 506 13.49 -25.33 -14.89
N ALA A 507 14.65 -25.73 -14.43
CA ALA A 507 15.70 -24.82 -13.99
C ALA A 507 17.05 -25.24 -14.60
N ARG A 508 17.78 -24.23 -15.06
CA ARG A 508 19.17 -24.35 -15.50
C ARG A 508 20.00 -23.39 -14.66
N ARG A 509 21.05 -23.93 -14.06
CA ARG A 509 22.04 -23.19 -13.28
C ARG A 509 23.44 -23.43 -13.81
N ARG A 510 24.21 -22.36 -13.97
CA ARG A 510 25.64 -22.44 -14.27
C ARG A 510 26.41 -21.95 -13.05
N SER A 511 27.37 -22.73 -12.60
CA SER A 511 28.23 -22.42 -11.48
C SER A 511 29.68 -22.63 -11.85
N ASP A 512 30.57 -21.74 -11.45
CA ASP A 512 31.98 -21.88 -11.59
C ASP A 512 32.53 -22.87 -10.54
N ILE A 513 33.47 -23.72 -10.95
CA ILE A 513 34.13 -24.68 -10.06
C ILE A 513 35.52 -24.19 -9.77
N TYR A 514 35.89 -24.16 -8.51
CA TYR A 514 37.20 -23.83 -8.02
C TYR A 514 37.85 -25.11 -7.44
N ILE A 515 39.04 -25.48 -7.90
CA ILE A 515 39.79 -26.64 -7.40
C ILE A 515 40.94 -26.11 -6.56
N ASP A 516 40.71 -25.82 -5.30
CA ASP A 516 41.77 -25.64 -4.32
C ASP A 516 41.22 -26.01 -2.94
N ASP A 517 41.91 -26.93 -2.28
CA ASP A 517 41.66 -27.32 -0.89
C ASP A 517 42.05 -26.21 0.11
N LEU A 518 42.63 -25.11 -0.37
CA LEU A 518 43.05 -23.95 0.43
C LEU A 518 42.02 -22.82 0.34
N PRO A 519 41.90 -22.00 1.38
CA PRO A 519 41.08 -20.82 1.30
C PRO A 519 41.49 -19.98 0.07
N PRO A 520 40.55 -19.64 -0.81
CA PRO A 520 40.86 -18.97 -2.07
C PRO A 520 41.50 -17.61 -1.81
N THR A 521 42.51 -17.27 -2.60
CA THR A 521 43.08 -15.94 -2.65
C THR A 521 42.33 -15.06 -3.65
N LYS A 522 42.66 -13.78 -3.72
CA LYS A 522 42.09 -12.84 -4.71
C LYS A 522 42.32 -13.29 -6.15
N ASP A 523 43.40 -14.02 -6.40
CA ASP A 523 43.83 -14.48 -7.73
C ASP A 523 43.31 -15.88 -8.10
N THR A 524 42.52 -16.51 -7.24
CA THR A 524 41.95 -17.83 -7.49
C THR A 524 40.98 -17.77 -8.67
N LYS A 525 41.34 -18.39 -9.78
CA LYS A 525 40.49 -18.45 -10.98
C LYS A 525 39.64 -19.71 -10.97
N ALA A 526 38.46 -19.60 -11.54
CA ALA A 526 37.62 -20.76 -11.78
C ALA A 526 38.33 -21.75 -12.71
N PHE A 527 38.43 -23.00 -12.28
CA PHE A 527 39.03 -24.07 -13.08
C PHE A 527 38.09 -24.52 -14.21
N ASN A 528 36.79 -24.54 -13.94
CA ASN A 528 35.78 -25.01 -14.87
C ASN A 528 34.40 -24.41 -14.50
N ASN A 529 33.40 -24.69 -15.32
CA ASN A 529 32.02 -24.44 -14.98
C ASN A 529 31.16 -25.69 -15.11
N LEU A 530 30.18 -25.78 -14.24
CA LEU A 530 29.19 -26.84 -14.17
C LEU A 530 27.83 -26.27 -14.58
N THR A 531 27.19 -26.90 -15.55
CA THR A 531 25.79 -26.60 -15.90
C THR A 531 24.90 -27.70 -15.33
N ILE A 532 24.00 -27.34 -14.43
CA ILE A 532 23.00 -28.23 -13.83
C ILE A 532 21.64 -27.89 -14.42
N GLU A 533 20.95 -28.87 -14.95
CA GLU A 533 19.57 -28.77 -15.41
C GLU A 533 18.68 -29.67 -14.58
N THR A 534 17.59 -29.11 -14.08
CA THR A 534 16.60 -29.82 -13.27
C THR A 534 15.23 -29.65 -13.92
N ALA A 535 14.58 -30.75 -14.24
CA ALA A 535 13.17 -30.79 -14.61
C ALA A 535 12.39 -31.53 -13.51
N ARG A 536 11.33 -30.93 -13.03
CA ARG A 536 10.48 -31.48 -11.95
C ARG A 536 9.02 -31.31 -12.30
N ALA A 537 8.22 -32.33 -12.05
CA ALA A 537 6.76 -32.24 -12.08
C ALA A 537 6.19 -32.96 -10.87
N GLY A 538 5.15 -32.40 -10.25
CA GLY A 538 4.63 -32.96 -9.03
C GLY A 538 3.28 -32.39 -8.63
N VAL A 539 2.81 -32.84 -7.48
CA VAL A 539 1.59 -32.34 -6.84
C VAL A 539 1.85 -32.14 -5.36
N ASP A 540 1.58 -30.94 -4.87
CA ASP A 540 1.65 -30.59 -3.46
C ASP A 540 0.26 -30.45 -2.87
N PHE A 541 0.12 -30.82 -1.61
CA PHE A 541 -0.98 -30.48 -0.73
C PHE A 541 -0.52 -29.42 0.25
N GLY A 542 -1.11 -28.22 0.15
CA GLY A 542 -0.78 -27.06 0.98
C GLY A 542 -1.71 -26.92 2.17
N MET A 543 -1.13 -26.69 3.35
CA MET A 543 -1.82 -26.48 4.63
C MET A 543 -1.34 -25.18 5.26
N PRO A 544 -2.18 -24.13 5.35
CA PRO A 544 -1.81 -22.91 6.03
C PRO A 544 -1.68 -23.13 7.54
N LEU A 545 -0.68 -22.55 8.15
CA LEU A 545 -0.47 -22.47 9.61
C LEU A 545 -1.02 -21.15 10.14
N GLY A 546 -2.30 -20.90 9.90
CA GLY A 546 -2.95 -19.62 10.16
C GLY A 546 -2.27 -18.50 9.34
N ARG A 547 -1.90 -17.41 10.01
CA ARG A 547 -1.16 -16.30 9.39
C ARG A 547 0.37 -16.41 9.49
N LYS A 548 0.89 -17.49 10.12
CA LYS A 548 2.33 -17.63 10.37
C LYS A 548 3.10 -18.18 9.19
N GLY A 549 2.46 -18.95 8.33
CA GLY A 549 3.10 -19.61 7.21
C GLY A 549 2.29 -20.78 6.67
N GLU A 550 2.95 -21.75 6.06
CA GLU A 550 2.32 -22.96 5.53
C GLU A 550 3.23 -24.17 5.57
N VAL A 551 2.63 -25.35 5.50
CA VAL A 551 3.28 -26.62 5.22
C VAL A 551 2.78 -27.13 3.87
N ARG A 552 3.70 -27.60 3.03
CA ARG A 552 3.39 -28.33 1.80
C ARG A 552 3.93 -29.75 1.88
N LEU A 553 3.10 -30.70 1.57
CA LEU A 553 3.48 -32.11 1.43
C LEU A 553 3.19 -32.56 0.01
N GLY A 554 4.17 -33.12 -0.67
CA GLY A 554 4.01 -33.43 -2.07
C GLY A 554 4.76 -34.66 -2.55
N VAL A 555 4.35 -35.10 -3.74
CA VAL A 555 5.04 -36.11 -4.51
C VAL A 555 5.46 -35.52 -5.83
N ASN A 556 6.66 -35.84 -6.28
CA ASN A 556 7.18 -35.33 -7.54
C ASN A 556 8.05 -36.35 -8.26
N TYR A 557 8.29 -36.10 -9.54
CA TYR A 557 9.29 -36.77 -10.31
C TYR A 557 10.36 -35.77 -10.73
N VAL A 558 11.61 -36.05 -10.42
CA VAL A 558 12.74 -35.16 -10.66
C VAL A 558 13.69 -35.83 -11.65
N ARG A 559 14.07 -35.09 -12.68
CA ARG A 559 15.18 -35.44 -13.60
C ARG A 559 16.22 -34.35 -13.49
N ARG A 560 17.48 -34.76 -13.25
CA ARG A 560 18.65 -33.89 -13.20
C ARG A 560 19.69 -34.32 -14.19
N SER A 561 20.38 -33.34 -14.78
CA SER A 561 21.60 -33.58 -15.56
C SER A 561 22.66 -32.55 -15.17
N ALA A 562 23.89 -32.98 -15.07
CA ALA A 562 25.02 -32.12 -14.79
C ALA A 562 26.09 -32.30 -15.90
N THR A 563 26.46 -31.18 -16.51
CA THR A 563 27.43 -31.14 -17.60
C THR A 563 28.61 -30.29 -17.19
N PHE A 564 29.80 -30.88 -17.22
CA PHE A 564 31.07 -30.17 -17.02
C PHE A 564 31.54 -29.61 -18.35
N ASN A 565 31.81 -28.33 -18.45
CA ASN A 565 32.33 -27.69 -19.66
C ASN A 565 33.84 -27.68 -19.60
N TYR A 566 34.47 -28.84 -19.82
CA TYR A 566 35.93 -28.96 -19.86
C TYR A 566 36.51 -28.44 -21.18
N LEU A 567 37.54 -27.63 -21.05
CA LEU A 567 38.64 -27.56 -22.02
C LEU A 567 39.85 -28.37 -21.46
N ALA A 568 39.74 -29.71 -21.39
CA ALA A 568 40.90 -30.51 -21.14
C ALA A 568 41.66 -30.61 -22.46
N LEU A 569 42.73 -29.86 -22.58
CA LEU A 569 43.69 -29.97 -23.68
C LEU A 569 44.60 -31.16 -23.42
N THR A 570 44.16 -32.36 -23.76
CA THR A 570 45.07 -33.45 -24.01
C THR A 570 45.32 -33.49 -25.54
N GLY A 571 46.43 -32.89 -25.99
CA GLY A 571 46.75 -32.86 -27.40
C GLY A 571 45.90 -31.99 -28.31
N GLY A 572 45.26 -30.91 -27.76
CA GLY A 572 44.50 -29.94 -28.57
C GLY A 572 43.09 -30.35 -29.00
N VAL A 573 42.58 -31.50 -28.56
CA VAL A 573 41.24 -31.98 -28.89
C VAL A 573 40.32 -31.81 -27.67
N PRO A 574 39.15 -31.14 -27.80
CA PRO A 574 38.16 -31.08 -26.73
C PRO A 574 37.60 -32.48 -26.46
N VAL A 575 37.80 -33.00 -25.26
CA VAL A 575 37.19 -34.26 -24.84
C VAL A 575 35.81 -33.96 -24.28
N ALA A 576 34.77 -34.46 -24.96
CA ALA A 576 33.41 -34.41 -24.47
C ALA A 576 33.31 -35.19 -23.15
N GLN A 577 32.90 -34.52 -22.09
CA GLN A 577 32.77 -35.12 -20.76
C GLN A 577 31.43 -35.83 -20.58
N PRO A 578 31.37 -36.88 -19.75
CA PRO A 578 30.12 -37.58 -19.51
C PRO A 578 29.11 -36.69 -18.85
N MET A 579 27.92 -36.60 -19.42
CA MET A 579 26.75 -36.00 -18.80
C MET A 579 26.24 -36.93 -17.70
N LEU A 580 26.29 -36.47 -16.45
CA LEU A 580 25.73 -37.21 -15.33
C LEU A 580 24.20 -36.98 -15.32
N ARG A 581 23.45 -38.04 -15.20
CA ARG A 581 21.98 -38.01 -15.17
C ARG A 581 21.45 -38.79 -13.97
N ALA A 582 20.50 -38.17 -13.25
CA ALA A 582 19.71 -38.83 -12.23
C ALA A 582 18.23 -38.53 -12.45
N GLN A 583 17.41 -39.52 -12.19
CA GLN A 583 15.96 -39.36 -12.24
C GLN A 583 15.33 -40.24 -11.18
N GLN A 584 14.33 -39.68 -10.45
CA GLN A 584 13.65 -40.43 -9.40
C GLN A 584 12.28 -39.85 -9.08
N PRO A 585 11.32 -40.67 -8.68
CA PRO A 585 10.18 -40.20 -7.90
C PRO A 585 10.65 -39.82 -6.48
N ALA A 586 10.05 -38.77 -5.91
CA ALA A 586 10.39 -38.30 -4.57
C ALA A 586 9.16 -37.83 -3.80
N VAL A 587 9.25 -37.85 -2.48
CA VAL A 587 8.36 -37.11 -1.58
C VAL A 587 9.05 -35.85 -1.10
N ARG A 588 8.27 -34.79 -0.94
CA ARG A 588 8.74 -33.49 -0.45
C ARG A 588 7.90 -33.03 0.73
N ALA A 589 8.57 -32.48 1.74
CA ALA A 589 7.94 -31.71 2.80
C ALA A 589 8.60 -30.33 2.87
N LEU A 590 7.80 -29.29 2.74
CA LEU A 590 8.25 -27.91 2.78
C LEU A 590 7.48 -27.18 3.90
N LEU A 591 8.20 -26.55 4.82
CA LEU A 591 7.69 -25.66 5.83
C LEU A 591 8.18 -24.24 5.53
N THR A 592 7.26 -23.30 5.42
CA THR A 592 7.58 -21.87 5.34
C THR A 592 6.90 -21.14 6.49
N LEU A 593 7.67 -20.50 7.36
CA LEU A 593 7.17 -19.55 8.35
C LEU A 593 7.73 -18.18 7.99
N ASP A 594 6.87 -17.17 7.90
CA ASP A 594 7.25 -15.82 7.50
C ASP A 594 6.44 -14.77 8.25
N GLN A 595 7.10 -14.10 9.17
CA GLN A 595 6.56 -13.02 10.00
C GLN A 595 7.47 -11.79 9.98
N LEU A 596 8.34 -11.67 8.95
CA LEU A 596 9.12 -10.46 8.77
C LEU A 596 8.23 -9.27 8.43
N ASP A 597 8.54 -8.12 8.99
CA ASP A 597 7.90 -6.85 8.67
C ASP A 597 8.28 -6.34 7.26
N ASP A 598 9.54 -6.57 6.85
CA ASP A 598 10.06 -6.27 5.52
C ASP A 598 10.97 -7.43 5.07
N PRO A 599 10.83 -7.95 3.83
CA PRO A 599 11.63 -9.08 3.37
C PRO A 599 13.07 -8.70 2.98
N LEU A 600 13.35 -7.40 2.78
CA LEU A 600 14.61 -6.90 2.23
C LEU A 600 15.46 -6.19 3.30
N PHE A 601 14.82 -5.36 4.12
CA PHE A 601 15.42 -4.64 5.25
C PHE A 601 14.63 -4.94 6.54
N PRO A 602 14.60 -6.21 7.01
CA PRO A 602 13.80 -6.59 8.15
C PRO A 602 14.26 -5.89 9.42
N ARG A 603 13.32 -5.23 10.10
CA ARG A 603 13.50 -4.58 11.40
C ARG A 603 12.93 -5.42 12.54
N GLY A 604 12.03 -6.33 12.23
CA GLY A 604 11.40 -7.20 13.20
C GLY A 604 10.82 -8.47 12.59
N GLY A 605 10.67 -9.49 13.43
CA GLY A 605 10.05 -10.74 13.04
C GLY A 605 11.03 -11.87 12.72
N TYR A 606 10.52 -12.90 12.06
CA TYR A 606 11.31 -14.08 11.71
C TYR A 606 10.85 -14.71 10.40
N TYR A 607 11.79 -15.42 9.77
CA TYR A 607 11.58 -16.27 8.61
C TYR A 607 12.20 -17.63 8.83
N LEU A 608 11.53 -18.70 8.46
CA LEU A 608 12.06 -20.05 8.41
C LEU A 608 11.54 -20.77 7.18
N LEU A 609 12.47 -21.27 6.38
CA LEU A 609 12.21 -22.21 5.30
C LEU A 609 12.91 -23.54 5.64
N ALA A 610 12.15 -24.63 5.68
CA ALA A 610 12.71 -25.96 5.82
C ALA A 610 12.15 -26.87 4.73
N ASN A 611 13.02 -27.50 3.97
CA ASN A 611 12.68 -28.39 2.87
C ASN A 611 13.38 -29.73 3.05
N VAL A 612 12.62 -30.81 2.95
CA VAL A 612 13.12 -32.19 2.97
C VAL A 612 12.59 -32.90 1.73
N GLU A 613 13.47 -33.48 0.93
CA GLU A 613 13.11 -34.28 -0.24
C GLU A 613 13.77 -35.64 -0.16
N GLY A 614 12.97 -36.71 -0.24
CA GLY A 614 13.42 -38.09 -0.20
C GLY A 614 13.02 -38.84 -1.45
N GLY A 615 14.00 -39.40 -2.15
CA GLY A 615 13.78 -40.15 -3.39
C GLY A 615 13.50 -41.64 -3.19
N PHE A 616 12.65 -42.19 -4.05
CA PHE A 616 12.42 -43.62 -4.20
C PHE A 616 13.08 -44.09 -5.49
N GLY A 617 13.93 -45.01 -5.46
CA GLY A 617 14.64 -45.50 -6.67
C GLY A 617 15.64 -46.59 -6.34
N SER A 618 16.46 -47.00 -7.32
CA SER A 618 17.60 -47.90 -7.03
C SER A 618 18.54 -47.20 -6.05
N VAL A 619 19.07 -48.02 -5.10
CA VAL A 619 19.91 -47.49 -4.00
C VAL A 619 21.06 -46.65 -4.51
N ASP A 620 21.63 -46.99 -5.66
CA ASP A 620 22.80 -46.36 -6.23
C ASP A 620 22.57 -44.98 -6.91
N LYS A 621 21.30 -44.53 -7.00
CA LYS A 621 20.92 -43.27 -7.68
C LYS A 621 19.99 -42.38 -6.85
N ARG A 622 19.74 -42.70 -5.56
CA ARG A 622 18.92 -41.87 -4.69
C ARG A 622 19.66 -40.61 -4.27
N PHE A 623 18.97 -39.51 -4.32
CA PHE A 623 19.38 -38.32 -3.61
C PHE A 623 18.32 -37.92 -2.63
N ASN A 624 18.68 -37.75 -1.38
CA ASN A 624 17.85 -37.25 -0.32
C ASN A 624 18.48 -36.00 0.24
N THR A 625 17.74 -34.93 0.33
CA THR A 625 18.26 -33.65 0.76
C THR A 625 17.41 -33.04 1.88
N ALA A 626 18.07 -32.37 2.79
CA ALA A 626 17.42 -31.54 3.79
C ALA A 626 18.11 -30.17 3.81
N GLN A 627 17.32 -29.10 3.87
CA GLN A 627 17.80 -27.73 3.98
C GLN A 627 16.91 -26.95 4.92
N ALA A 628 17.51 -26.13 5.76
CA ALA A 628 16.80 -25.15 6.58
C ALA A 628 17.50 -23.81 6.52
N LYS A 629 16.73 -22.73 6.30
CA LYS A 629 17.19 -21.34 6.32
C LYS A 629 16.33 -20.56 7.29
N GLY A 630 16.97 -19.88 8.23
CA GLY A 630 16.30 -19.04 9.21
C GLY A 630 16.85 -17.63 9.21
N LEU A 631 15.98 -16.65 9.45
CA LEU A 631 16.33 -15.26 9.69
C LEU A 631 15.48 -14.74 10.84
N TRP A 632 16.12 -14.09 11.80
CA TRP A 632 15.45 -13.40 12.87
C TRP A 632 15.93 -11.94 12.92
N ALA A 633 15.01 -11.00 13.10
CA ALA A 633 15.28 -9.57 13.14
C ALA A 633 14.65 -8.94 14.38
N THR A 634 15.35 -7.99 14.97
CA THR A 634 14.83 -7.16 16.06
C THR A 634 15.47 -5.76 16.03
N SER A 635 14.69 -4.76 16.44
CA SER A 635 15.14 -3.36 16.47
C SER A 635 14.93 -2.71 17.84
N VAL A 636 15.88 -1.86 18.21
CA VAL A 636 15.78 -0.97 19.36
C VAL A 636 16.10 0.45 18.88
N GLY A 637 15.09 1.29 18.78
CA GLY A 637 15.23 2.63 18.21
C GLY A 637 15.70 2.57 16.74
N ARG A 638 16.86 3.14 16.47
CA ARG A 638 17.49 3.18 15.13
C ARG A 638 18.36 1.96 14.82
N HIS A 639 18.57 1.09 15.79
CA HIS A 639 19.47 -0.04 15.70
C HIS A 639 18.69 -1.31 15.41
N THR A 640 19.06 -2.03 14.37
CA THR A 640 18.46 -3.32 13.99
C THR A 640 19.54 -4.38 13.97
N PHE A 641 19.23 -5.55 14.51
CA PHE A 641 20.08 -6.74 14.51
C PHE A 641 19.35 -7.88 13.81
N ASN A 642 20.03 -8.47 12.84
CA ASN A 642 19.52 -9.62 12.08
C ASN A 642 20.48 -10.78 12.22
N VAL A 643 19.95 -11.95 12.58
CA VAL A 643 20.69 -13.21 12.64
C VAL A 643 20.13 -14.14 11.58
N ALA A 644 20.98 -14.58 10.63
CA ALA A 644 20.63 -15.57 9.63
C ALA A 644 21.45 -16.85 9.83
N LEU A 645 20.78 -18.00 9.70
CA LEU A 645 21.39 -19.33 9.78
C LEU A 645 20.91 -20.16 8.62
N GLU A 646 21.81 -20.93 8.01
CA GLU A 646 21.50 -21.89 6.96
C GLU A 646 22.25 -23.19 7.23
N GLY A 647 21.54 -24.30 7.14
CA GLY A 647 22.10 -25.63 7.20
C GLY A 647 21.49 -26.50 6.11
N ALA A 648 22.33 -27.26 5.41
CA ALA A 648 21.85 -28.16 4.37
C ALA A 648 22.74 -29.39 4.27
N GLY A 649 22.16 -30.51 3.81
CA GLY A 649 22.93 -31.74 3.66
C GLY A 649 22.15 -32.83 2.94
N GLN A 650 22.91 -33.81 2.51
CA GLN A 650 22.40 -35.06 1.95
C GLN A 650 22.29 -36.13 3.03
N PHE A 651 21.31 -37.00 2.95
CA PHE A 651 21.09 -38.06 3.94
C PHE A 651 20.69 -39.40 3.27
N GLY A 652 20.79 -40.49 4.02
CA GLY A 652 20.49 -41.85 3.56
C GLY A 652 21.71 -42.65 3.08
N ALA A 653 21.48 -43.80 2.48
CA ALA A 653 22.52 -44.77 2.15
C ALA A 653 23.58 -44.26 1.14
N ASN A 654 23.23 -43.27 0.32
CA ASN A 654 24.10 -42.73 -0.71
C ASN A 654 24.70 -41.37 -0.33
N SER A 655 24.62 -40.96 0.95
CA SER A 655 25.37 -39.81 1.44
C SER A 655 26.87 -40.07 1.22
N PRO A 656 27.61 -39.15 0.57
CA PRO A 656 29.05 -39.36 0.35
C PRO A 656 29.75 -39.49 1.70
N THR A 657 30.35 -40.67 1.94
CA THR A 657 31.05 -40.98 3.19
C THR A 657 32.57 -41.08 2.99
N LYS A 658 33.06 -41.34 1.76
CA LYS A 658 34.49 -41.45 1.44
C LYS A 658 34.81 -40.80 0.09
N ALA A 659 35.90 -40.06 0.03
CA ALA A 659 36.47 -39.54 -1.21
C ALA A 659 37.14 -40.68 -1.95
N ASN A 660 36.60 -41.15 -3.05
CA ASN A 660 37.34 -41.88 -4.05
C ASN A 660 37.82 -40.84 -5.05
N GLY A 661 39.03 -40.33 -4.87
CA GLY A 661 39.85 -39.45 -5.68
C GLY A 661 39.22 -38.85 -6.94
N GLY A 662 38.52 -37.74 -6.78
CA GLY A 662 37.82 -37.07 -7.85
C GLY A 662 36.37 -36.86 -7.44
N TYR A 663 35.74 -35.89 -7.99
CA TYR A 663 34.30 -35.59 -7.85
C TYR A 663 33.53 -36.92 -7.83
N SER A 664 33.33 -37.48 -6.64
CA SER A 664 32.91 -38.85 -6.49
C SER A 664 31.44 -38.99 -6.88
N GLY A 665 31.31 -39.54 -7.98
CA GLY A 665 30.25 -40.40 -8.48
C GLY A 665 28.90 -39.87 -8.29
N ASP A 666 27.99 -39.72 -8.46
CA ASP A 666 26.57 -39.32 -8.48
C ASP A 666 26.39 -37.81 -8.66
N GLY A 667 27.29 -37.15 -9.37
CA GLY A 667 27.39 -35.71 -9.68
C GLY A 667 26.15 -35.06 -10.33
N ALA A 668 25.04 -35.77 -10.37
CA ALA A 668 23.75 -35.21 -10.67
C ALA A 668 23.10 -34.54 -9.43
N ASN A 669 23.78 -34.53 -8.29
CA ASN A 669 23.31 -33.82 -7.11
C ASN A 669 23.61 -32.32 -7.28
N GLU A 670 22.56 -31.52 -7.18
CA GLU A 670 22.66 -30.09 -7.11
C GLU A 670 23.27 -29.72 -5.75
N GLY A 671 24.56 -29.63 -5.61
CA GLY A 671 25.21 -29.30 -4.35
C GLY A 671 24.65 -28.03 -3.73
N PHE A 672 25.02 -27.78 -2.49
CA PHE A 672 24.71 -26.54 -1.81
C PHE A 672 25.84 -25.54 -2.07
N PHE A 673 25.48 -24.28 -2.30
CA PHE A 673 26.42 -23.26 -2.75
C PHE A 673 26.59 -22.19 -1.66
N LEU A 674 27.79 -21.64 -1.57
CA LEU A 674 28.16 -20.58 -0.65
C LEU A 674 29.07 -19.57 -1.35
N GLY A 675 28.88 -18.28 -1.07
CA GLY A 675 29.58 -17.16 -1.65
C GLY A 675 28.64 -16.10 -2.21
N GLY A 676 29.08 -14.84 -2.20
CA GLY A 676 28.33 -13.70 -2.69
C GLY A 676 27.76 -12.80 -1.60
N PHE A 677 27.06 -11.76 -2.00
CA PHE A 677 26.49 -10.74 -1.09
C PHE A 677 25.64 -11.35 0.02
N GLN A 678 25.97 -11.00 1.27
CA GLN A 678 25.33 -11.52 2.48
C GLN A 678 25.30 -13.06 2.58
N HIS A 679 26.24 -13.71 1.89
CA HIS A 679 26.42 -15.16 1.88
C HIS A 679 27.92 -15.51 1.76
N LEU A 680 28.78 -14.88 2.55
CA LEU A 680 30.23 -14.66 2.49
C LEU A 680 30.57 -13.57 1.47
N SER A 681 30.23 -12.34 1.79
CA SER A 681 30.25 -11.17 0.90
C SER A 681 31.59 -10.83 0.24
N ALA A 682 32.71 -11.27 0.79
CA ALA A 682 34.04 -11.05 0.23
C ALA A 682 34.35 -11.99 -0.96
N TYR A 683 33.59 -13.06 -1.11
CA TYR A 683 33.81 -14.10 -2.11
C TYR A 683 32.81 -13.97 -3.28
N ALA A 684 33.16 -14.57 -4.42
CA ALA A 684 32.30 -14.54 -5.59
C ALA A 684 30.99 -15.32 -5.37
N PRO A 685 29.91 -14.96 -6.06
CA PRO A 685 28.65 -15.69 -5.98
C PRO A 685 28.85 -17.18 -6.31
N ASP A 686 28.29 -18.06 -5.44
CA ASP A 686 28.36 -19.53 -5.62
C ASP A 686 29.79 -20.11 -5.73
N GLN A 687 30.78 -19.43 -5.18
CA GLN A 687 32.18 -19.82 -5.29
C GLN A 687 32.47 -21.18 -4.67
N PHE A 688 31.78 -21.52 -3.59
CA PHE A 688 31.97 -22.78 -2.89
C PHE A 688 30.76 -23.69 -3.11
N ASN A 689 31.02 -24.96 -3.34
CA ASN A 689 30.02 -25.99 -3.58
C ASN A 689 30.30 -27.23 -2.75
N GLY A 690 29.28 -27.85 -2.17
CA GLY A 690 29.41 -29.09 -1.40
C GLY A 690 28.10 -29.83 -1.21
N SER A 691 28.21 -31.08 -0.75
CA SER A 691 27.06 -31.92 -0.38
C SER A 691 26.45 -31.56 0.95
N TYR A 692 27.16 -30.79 1.78
CA TYR A 692 26.75 -30.28 3.08
C TYR A 692 27.14 -28.81 3.18
N LEU A 693 26.32 -28.03 3.87
CA LEU A 693 26.52 -26.60 4.08
C LEU A 693 26.14 -26.23 5.52
N LEU A 694 26.93 -25.35 6.11
CA LEU A 694 26.57 -24.64 7.33
C LEU A 694 27.04 -23.20 7.21
N TYR A 695 26.12 -22.26 7.46
CA TYR A 695 26.39 -20.83 7.33
C TYR A 695 25.67 -20.04 8.42
N GLY A 696 26.31 -19.00 8.91
CA GLY A 696 25.73 -18.04 9.84
C GLY A 696 26.17 -16.62 9.56
N ARG A 697 25.25 -15.67 9.78
CA ARG A 697 25.48 -14.23 9.61
C ARG A 697 24.82 -13.45 10.71
N LEU A 698 25.57 -12.47 11.23
CA LEU A 698 25.04 -11.39 12.06
C LEU A 698 25.14 -10.10 11.22
N THR A 699 24.02 -9.39 11.08
CA THR A 699 23.96 -8.10 10.40
C THR A 699 23.45 -7.03 11.36
N TYR A 700 24.14 -5.91 11.42
CA TYR A 700 23.72 -4.70 12.11
C TYR A 700 23.30 -3.65 11.08
N LEU A 701 22.15 -3.00 11.28
CA LEU A 701 21.65 -1.90 10.46
C LEU A 701 21.40 -0.68 11.36
N TYR A 702 21.84 0.47 10.90
CA TYR A 702 21.56 1.76 11.53
C TYR A 702 20.73 2.64 10.59
N ASP A 703 19.54 3.04 11.03
CA ASP A 703 18.62 3.91 10.30
C ASP A 703 19.17 5.34 10.28
N LEU A 704 19.49 5.85 9.10
CA LEU A 704 20.06 7.20 8.93
C LEU A 704 19.02 8.32 9.15
N HIS A 705 17.74 7.97 9.26
CA HIS A 705 16.63 8.91 9.50
C HIS A 705 16.54 10.04 8.46
N VAL A 706 17.01 9.76 7.25
CA VAL A 706 16.90 10.64 6.09
C VAL A 706 15.83 10.07 5.19
N THR A 707 14.92 10.89 4.71
CA THR A 707 13.80 10.43 3.85
C THR A 707 14.27 9.97 2.48
N ASP A 708 15.30 10.61 1.96
CA ASP A 708 15.93 10.27 0.68
C ASP A 708 17.43 10.56 0.75
N LEU A 709 18.23 9.62 0.32
CA LEU A 709 19.66 9.77 0.12
C LEU A 709 20.04 9.23 -1.25
N LEU A 710 20.35 10.08 -2.20
CA LEU A 710 20.72 9.71 -3.59
C LEU A 710 19.66 8.82 -4.28
N GLY A 711 18.37 9.06 -4.03
CA GLY A 711 17.27 8.26 -4.56
C GLY A 711 16.96 6.99 -3.76
N LEU A 712 17.63 6.76 -2.63
CA LEU A 712 17.33 5.67 -1.70
C LEU A 712 16.36 6.15 -0.62
N ARG A 713 15.23 5.51 -0.51
CA ARG A 713 14.25 5.74 0.56
C ARG A 713 14.62 4.94 1.80
N ALA A 714 14.44 5.54 2.98
CA ALA A 714 14.78 4.96 4.28
C ALA A 714 16.20 4.32 4.28
N PRO A 715 17.25 5.09 3.95
CA PRO A 715 18.58 4.54 3.84
C PRO A 715 19.12 4.08 5.19
N VAL A 716 19.86 2.97 5.14
CA VAL A 716 20.53 2.37 6.30
C VAL A 716 22.02 2.26 6.06
N PHE A 717 22.80 2.44 7.10
CA PHE A 717 24.16 1.97 7.16
C PHE A 717 24.18 0.55 7.74
N GLY A 718 24.90 -0.38 7.11
CA GLY A 718 24.94 -1.78 7.51
C GLY A 718 26.35 -2.30 7.73
N ALA A 719 26.46 -3.25 8.64
CA ALA A 719 27.68 -4.05 8.84
C ALA A 719 27.30 -5.53 9.00
N SER A 720 28.09 -6.45 8.44
CA SER A 720 27.88 -7.89 8.65
C SER A 720 29.16 -8.60 9.11
N ALA A 721 28.96 -9.66 9.90
CA ALA A 721 29.94 -10.66 10.20
C ALA A 721 29.39 -12.03 9.78
N GLU A 722 30.13 -12.76 8.98
CA GLU A 722 29.69 -13.95 8.28
C GLU A 722 30.69 -15.08 8.47
N ALA A 723 30.18 -16.30 8.69
CA ALA A 723 31.00 -17.50 8.76
C ALA A 723 30.25 -18.69 8.18
N GLY A 724 30.94 -19.53 7.43
CA GLY A 724 30.32 -20.71 6.84
C GLY A 724 31.32 -21.61 6.17
N ASN A 725 30.89 -22.80 5.80
CA ASN A 725 31.67 -23.73 4.98
C ASN A 725 30.75 -24.71 4.25
N VAL A 726 31.32 -25.35 3.23
CA VAL A 726 30.71 -26.49 2.53
C VAL A 726 31.64 -27.71 2.66
N TRP A 727 31.06 -28.88 2.69
CA TRP A 727 31.77 -30.12 2.78
C TRP A 727 31.26 -31.11 1.75
N GLN A 728 32.18 -31.87 1.17
CA GLN A 728 31.83 -32.95 0.20
C GLN A 728 31.42 -34.24 0.93
N LEU A 729 32.01 -34.50 2.09
CA LEU A 729 31.85 -35.75 2.82
C LEU A 729 31.09 -35.52 4.11
N ARG A 730 30.19 -36.46 4.46
CA ARG A 730 29.43 -36.48 5.70
C ARG A 730 30.32 -36.45 6.94
N ASP A 731 31.40 -37.22 6.93
CA ASP A 731 32.31 -37.36 8.09
C ASP A 731 33.04 -36.06 8.42
N ASN A 732 33.15 -35.15 7.42
CA ASN A 732 33.77 -33.85 7.58
C ASN A 732 32.78 -32.75 7.96
N PHE A 733 31.48 -33.03 7.94
CA PHE A 733 30.44 -32.01 8.18
C PHE A 733 30.61 -31.37 9.57
N GLY A 734 30.66 -30.06 9.58
CA GLY A 734 30.86 -29.23 10.79
C GLY A 734 32.30 -29.19 11.31
N ARG A 735 33.26 -29.91 10.67
CA ARG A 735 34.66 -29.95 11.07
C ARG A 735 35.55 -29.08 10.19
N GLY A 736 36.73 -28.73 10.70
CA GLY A 736 37.71 -27.90 10.00
C GLY A 736 37.48 -26.39 10.16
N ALA A 737 38.24 -25.64 9.38
CA ALA A 737 38.17 -24.17 9.42
C ALA A 737 36.96 -23.64 8.66
N TYR A 738 36.26 -22.68 9.27
CA TYR A 738 35.19 -21.95 8.60
C TYR A 738 35.75 -20.76 7.83
N LEU A 739 35.26 -20.56 6.63
CA LEU A 739 35.45 -19.35 5.86
C LEU A 739 34.76 -18.19 6.60
N LYS A 740 35.41 -17.04 6.63
CA LYS A 740 34.92 -15.85 7.30
C LYS A 740 34.87 -14.68 6.35
N SER A 741 33.90 -13.83 6.52
CA SER A 741 33.74 -12.58 5.76
C SER A 741 33.12 -11.52 6.65
N GLY A 742 33.46 -10.26 6.40
CA GLY A 742 32.81 -9.11 7.02
C GLY A 742 32.50 -8.08 5.94
N SER A 743 31.42 -7.35 6.08
CA SER A 743 31.08 -6.27 5.14
C SER A 743 30.58 -5.00 5.83
N LEU A 744 30.82 -3.87 5.15
CA LEU A 744 30.23 -2.56 5.47
C LEU A 744 29.49 -2.06 4.23
N PHE A 745 28.28 -1.57 4.39
CA PHE A 745 27.48 -1.13 3.26
C PHE A 745 26.49 -0.02 3.60
N VAL A 746 26.06 0.71 2.58
CA VAL A 746 24.90 1.57 2.61
C VAL A 746 23.83 0.92 1.75
N GLY A 747 22.60 0.86 2.22
CA GLY A 747 21.48 0.28 1.50
C GLY A 747 20.20 1.06 1.70
N GLY A 748 19.23 0.85 0.82
CA GLY A 748 17.91 1.47 0.90
C GLY A 748 17.02 1.03 -0.25
N ASN A 749 15.73 1.37 -0.17
CA ASN A 749 14.76 1.06 -1.20
C ASN A 749 14.82 2.10 -2.33
N SER A 750 15.03 1.62 -3.57
CA SER A 750 14.92 2.43 -4.79
C SER A 750 13.62 2.11 -5.54
N PRO A 751 13.20 2.92 -6.54
CA PRO A 751 12.00 2.63 -7.35
C PRO A 751 12.05 1.28 -8.10
N ILE A 752 13.23 0.74 -8.33
CA ILE A 752 13.46 -0.52 -9.05
C ILE A 752 13.86 -1.68 -8.13
N GLY A 753 13.77 -1.49 -6.82
CA GLY A 753 14.08 -2.47 -5.80
C GLY A 753 15.15 -2.01 -4.80
N PRO A 754 15.51 -2.86 -3.84
CA PRO A 754 16.54 -2.53 -2.86
C PRO A 754 17.91 -2.41 -3.52
N LEU A 755 18.65 -1.38 -3.15
CA LEU A 755 20.01 -1.14 -3.65
C LEU A 755 20.97 -1.14 -2.46
N TYR A 756 22.11 -1.82 -2.66
CA TYR A 756 23.21 -1.89 -1.68
C TYR A 756 24.53 -1.56 -2.37
N PHE A 757 25.32 -0.73 -1.74
CA PHE A 757 26.70 -0.46 -2.13
C PHE A 757 27.60 -0.69 -0.92
N GLY A 758 28.65 -1.51 -1.08
CA GLY A 758 29.48 -1.85 0.06
C GLY A 758 30.83 -2.45 -0.28
N PHE A 759 31.58 -2.64 0.78
CA PHE A 759 32.90 -3.26 0.79
C PHE A 759 32.86 -4.48 1.73
N ALA A 760 33.45 -5.57 1.28
CA ALA A 760 33.60 -6.79 2.06
C ALA A 760 35.05 -7.26 2.07
N ALA A 761 35.47 -7.85 3.18
CA ALA A 761 36.80 -8.39 3.36
C ALA A 761 36.76 -9.74 4.09
N ALA A 762 37.72 -10.58 3.77
CA ALA A 762 37.95 -11.87 4.39
C ALA A 762 39.41 -12.01 4.81
N PRO A 763 39.78 -12.96 5.68
CA PRO A 763 41.18 -13.30 5.93
C PRO A 763 41.95 -13.58 4.64
N GLN A 764 43.29 -13.48 4.69
CA GLN A 764 44.21 -13.74 3.55
C GLN A 764 44.11 -12.74 2.41
N GLY A 765 43.66 -11.49 2.70
CA GLY A 765 43.67 -10.42 1.72
C GLY A 765 42.58 -10.50 0.65
N VAL A 766 41.58 -11.39 0.81
CA VAL A 766 40.43 -11.42 -0.07
C VAL A 766 39.52 -10.24 0.28
N TRP A 767 39.18 -9.43 -0.72
CA TRP A 767 38.27 -8.31 -0.56
C TRP A 767 37.42 -8.10 -1.83
N ASN A 768 36.28 -7.45 -1.66
CA ASN A 768 35.33 -7.18 -2.72
C ASN A 768 34.63 -5.84 -2.49
N VAL A 769 34.47 -5.04 -3.55
CA VAL A 769 33.52 -3.91 -3.57
C VAL A 769 32.33 -4.36 -4.39
N TYR A 770 31.14 -4.18 -3.89
CA TYR A 770 29.95 -4.65 -4.57
C TYR A 770 28.87 -3.57 -4.68
N LEU A 771 28.16 -3.64 -5.79
CA LEU A 771 26.88 -2.96 -6.01
C LEU A 771 25.83 -4.04 -6.25
N GLN A 772 24.82 -4.06 -5.42
CA GLN A 772 23.73 -5.04 -5.46
C GLN A 772 22.40 -4.34 -5.63
N LEU A 773 21.64 -4.65 -6.67
CA LEU A 773 20.26 -4.25 -6.89
C LEU A 773 19.38 -5.49 -6.79
N GLY A 774 18.26 -5.35 -6.08
CA GLY A 774 17.33 -6.45 -5.88
C GLY A 774 17.93 -7.59 -5.06
N ARG A 775 17.26 -8.72 -5.09
CA ARG A 775 17.74 -9.96 -4.49
C ARG A 775 18.29 -10.86 -5.60
N VAL A 776 19.57 -11.14 -5.58
CA VAL A 776 20.19 -11.98 -6.62
C VAL A 776 20.04 -13.46 -6.30
N PHE A 777 19.73 -13.82 -5.04
CA PHE A 777 19.70 -15.23 -4.60
C PHE A 777 18.59 -15.51 -3.62
#